data_19bd6837b6ecee48883e032fdbce6c9d
#
_entry.id   19bd6837b6ecee48883e032fdbce6c9d
#
_cell.length_a   1.000
_cell.length_b   1.000
_cell.length_c   1.000
_cell.angle_alpha   90.00
_cell.angle_beta   90.00
_cell.angle_gamma   90.00
#
_symmetry.space_group_name_H-M   'P 1'
#
loop_
_entity.id
_entity.type
_entity.pdbx_description
1 polymer ?
#
loop_
_entity_poly.entity_id
_entity_poly.type
_entity_poly.pdbx_seq_one_letter_code
_entity_poly.pdbx_strand_id
1 'polypeptide(L)'
;IRNLSVRDPHLTKLRAVNRVLDLPPMQAELHEFLIRAADYTLTPLSAMLQLATRVQGLSDRQKTEKIYRLAAAGPVKRTAARLRVCETLKTFGGAGLSLSELAEAAAVSPSVVKGLVSAGAVLEDEIPRDRPFAQLNPGFGAKALNQDQDKAVQQLRGALSRQVYGASLLRGVTGSGKTEVYLEAVADVLRAGGQALVLLPEIALSAEFINRVEARFGARPAEWHSGITPRDRRRCWRMVAQNGAQLVVGARSALFLPFRNLSLIIVDEEHDSSYKQEDGVIYHARDMAVLRASIAGAHVILASATPSLESWVNATSGKYQRIDLLKRFGPAKMPKMQAIDMRVETLPSDRWISQSLLAQIKLRLEKKEQSLLFINRRGYAPVTLCRACGEQVGCPHCDARLVEHRFSKRLMCHQCGETQPLLDACPSCSVAGRMAAIGPGIERLADEIAALCPEARIAVLSSDLFASARALKEKIQEIGDGAADIIVGTQLVAKGHNFPNLTLVGVIDADLGLQGSDLRAAEHTFQIMRQVAGRAGRAQRAGSAYLQTHQPEHPVIQAILKGDEEAFWNAEARMRQSALVPPFGRLVGLVISAVTQEEAFEYAQHLARNSRPLTEIGAQVFGPAPAPIARVRGRFRVRLLIKADKTSRVQPALRRWLKVKPKAGLRVNVDIDPQSFL
;
A
#
# COMPACT_ATOMS: atom_id res chain seq x y z
N ILE A 1 -14.49 -1.68 30.04
CA ILE A 1 -15.32 -2.54 30.91
C ILE A 1 -16.73 -2.02 30.77
N ARG A 2 -17.63 -2.78 30.11
CA ARG A 2 -19.07 -2.48 30.13
C ARG A 2 -19.53 -2.69 31.58
N ASN A 3 -20.45 -1.87 32.05
CA ASN A 3 -21.14 -2.11 33.31
C ASN A 3 -21.87 -3.47 33.23
N LEU A 4 -21.22 -4.52 33.76
CA LEU A 4 -21.81 -5.83 33.86
C LEU A 4 -22.79 -5.79 35.05
N SER A 5 -24.02 -6.24 34.82
CA SER A 5 -24.96 -6.40 35.93
C SER A 5 -24.48 -7.50 36.88
N VAL A 6 -24.79 -7.40 38.14
CA VAL A 6 -24.39 -8.38 39.18
C VAL A 6 -24.83 -9.81 38.86
N ARG A 7 -25.75 -10.01 37.89
CA ARG A 7 -26.26 -11.31 37.43
C ARG A 7 -25.62 -11.81 36.13
N ASP A 8 -24.54 -11.19 35.60
CA ASP A 8 -23.91 -11.61 34.38
C ASP A 8 -23.15 -12.94 34.59
N PRO A 9 -23.51 -14.05 33.92
CA PRO A 9 -22.90 -15.36 34.11
C PRO A 9 -21.40 -15.39 33.73
N HIS A 10 -20.85 -14.35 33.11
CA HIS A 10 -19.44 -14.23 32.77
C HIS A 10 -18.60 -13.61 33.88
N LEU A 11 -19.20 -13.09 34.98
CA LEU A 11 -18.48 -12.48 36.11
C LEU A 11 -17.44 -13.46 36.72
N THR A 12 -17.76 -14.75 36.81
CA THR A 12 -16.89 -15.80 37.33
C THR A 12 -15.65 -16.08 36.46
N LYS A 13 -15.68 -15.65 35.20
CA LYS A 13 -14.59 -15.83 34.23
C LYS A 13 -13.70 -14.57 34.11
N LEU A 14 -14.04 -13.49 34.79
CA LEU A 14 -13.24 -12.28 34.77
C LEU A 14 -11.96 -12.49 35.59
N ARG A 15 -10.83 -12.11 34.97
CA ARG A 15 -9.56 -12.03 35.66
C ARG A 15 -9.39 -10.65 36.28
N ALA A 16 -8.76 -10.58 37.43
CA ALA A 16 -8.39 -9.31 38.05
C ALA A 16 -7.45 -8.51 37.12
N VAL A 17 -7.58 -7.20 37.15
CA VAL A 17 -6.66 -6.28 36.45
C VAL A 17 -5.32 -6.35 37.17
N ASN A 18 -4.28 -6.84 36.51
CA ASN A 18 -2.94 -6.96 37.11
C ASN A 18 -2.31 -5.59 37.39
N ARG A 19 -2.47 -4.65 36.45
CA ARG A 19 -2.00 -3.26 36.62
C ARG A 19 -2.64 -2.35 35.59
N VAL A 20 -2.71 -1.07 35.90
CA VAL A 20 -3.01 0.02 34.96
C VAL A 20 -1.68 0.49 34.37
N LEU A 21 -1.63 0.64 33.05
CA LEU A 21 -0.43 1.10 32.36
C LEU A 21 -0.31 2.63 32.49
N ASP A 22 0.90 3.12 32.61
CA ASP A 22 1.22 4.55 32.55
C ASP A 22 1.28 5.01 31.09
N LEU A 23 0.10 5.07 30.48
CA LEU A 23 -0.12 5.50 29.10
C LEU A 23 -1.28 6.49 29.06
N PRO A 24 -1.28 7.43 28.12
CA PRO A 24 -2.43 8.28 27.89
C PRO A 24 -3.69 7.44 27.63
N PRO A 25 -4.86 7.83 28.16
CA PRO A 25 -6.11 7.11 27.88
C PRO A 25 -6.42 7.14 26.38
N MET A 26 -7.02 6.06 25.90
CA MET A 26 -7.48 6.00 24.52
C MET A 26 -8.53 7.08 24.29
N GLN A 27 -8.37 7.89 23.26
CA GLN A 27 -9.32 8.93 22.89
C GLN A 27 -10.68 8.32 22.53
N ALA A 28 -11.75 9.01 22.88
CA ALA A 28 -13.11 8.56 22.59
C ALA A 28 -13.35 8.33 21.09
N GLU A 29 -12.74 9.17 20.25
CA GLU A 29 -12.73 9.06 18.80
C GLU A 29 -12.15 7.70 18.33
N LEU A 30 -10.98 7.32 18.82
CA LEU A 30 -10.36 6.05 18.45
C LEU A 30 -11.18 4.85 18.94
N HIS A 31 -11.72 4.94 20.15
CA HIS A 31 -12.58 3.89 20.70
C HIS A 31 -13.84 3.67 19.86
N GLU A 32 -14.53 4.75 19.49
CA GLU A 32 -15.71 4.70 18.63
C GLU A 32 -15.36 4.16 17.23
N PHE A 33 -14.24 4.60 16.66
CA PHE A 33 -13.73 4.09 15.39
C PHE A 33 -13.50 2.58 15.44
N LEU A 34 -12.84 2.06 16.49
CA LEU A 34 -12.58 0.62 16.62
C LEU A 34 -13.86 -0.18 16.78
N ILE A 35 -14.86 0.34 17.52
CA ILE A 35 -16.18 -0.32 17.64
C ILE A 35 -16.87 -0.38 16.28
N ARG A 36 -16.97 0.73 15.55
CA ARG A 36 -17.63 0.76 14.24
C ARG A 36 -16.89 -0.07 13.19
N ALA A 37 -15.56 -0.03 13.19
CA ALA A 37 -14.75 -0.87 12.31
C ALA A 37 -14.95 -2.37 12.60
N ALA A 38 -15.00 -2.76 13.90
CA ALA A 38 -15.29 -4.13 14.32
C ALA A 38 -16.71 -4.56 13.90
N ASP A 39 -17.68 -3.67 14.06
CA ASP A 39 -19.06 -3.92 13.65
C ASP A 39 -19.20 -4.09 12.15
N TYR A 40 -18.60 -3.21 11.38
CA TYR A 40 -18.61 -3.23 9.91
C TYR A 40 -17.95 -4.49 9.35
N THR A 41 -16.77 -4.86 9.84
CA THR A 41 -16.00 -6.00 9.35
C THR A 41 -16.40 -7.34 9.95
N LEU A 42 -17.37 -7.37 10.87
CA LEU A 42 -17.77 -8.55 11.65
C LEU A 42 -16.61 -9.17 12.45
N THR A 43 -15.60 -8.38 12.76
CA THR A 43 -14.41 -8.81 13.49
C THR A 43 -14.66 -8.67 15.01
N PRO A 44 -14.16 -9.59 15.86
CA PRO A 44 -14.21 -9.40 17.30
C PRO A 44 -13.52 -8.10 17.73
N LEU A 45 -14.15 -7.32 18.60
CA LEU A 45 -13.59 -6.04 19.08
C LEU A 45 -12.18 -6.21 19.67
N SER A 46 -11.92 -7.34 20.33
CA SER A 46 -10.58 -7.66 20.89
C SER A 46 -9.49 -7.73 19.80
N ALA A 47 -9.80 -8.29 18.63
CA ALA A 47 -8.87 -8.35 17.51
C ALA A 47 -8.65 -6.96 16.88
N MET A 48 -9.72 -6.16 16.80
CA MET A 48 -9.63 -4.77 16.32
C MET A 48 -8.81 -3.89 17.29
N LEU A 49 -9.01 -4.04 18.60
CA LEU A 49 -8.23 -3.36 19.63
C LEU A 49 -6.73 -3.69 19.53
N GLN A 50 -6.39 -4.93 19.18
CA GLN A 50 -4.98 -5.33 18.99
C GLN A 50 -4.29 -4.53 17.88
N LEU A 51 -4.98 -4.08 16.85
CA LEU A 51 -4.40 -3.22 15.81
C LEU A 51 -3.91 -1.88 16.37
N ALA A 52 -4.59 -1.34 17.37
CA ALA A 52 -4.25 -0.08 18.01
C ALA A 52 -3.25 -0.23 19.19
N THR A 53 -3.17 -1.40 19.82
CA THR A 53 -2.46 -1.56 21.12
C THR A 53 -1.31 -2.55 21.08
N ARG A 54 -1.21 -3.44 20.08
CA ARG A 54 -0.17 -4.47 20.01
C ARG A 54 1.17 -3.90 19.57
N VAL A 55 1.84 -3.21 20.50
CA VAL A 55 3.19 -2.69 20.30
C VAL A 55 4.13 -3.32 21.33
N GLN A 56 5.22 -3.91 20.88
CA GLN A 56 6.18 -4.59 21.74
C GLN A 56 6.81 -3.60 22.73
N GLY A 57 6.79 -3.97 24.02
CA GLY A 57 7.36 -3.16 25.11
C GLY A 57 6.54 -1.90 25.44
N LEU A 58 5.32 -1.76 24.93
CA LEU A 58 4.44 -0.66 25.29
C LEU A 58 4.03 -0.70 26.76
N SER A 59 3.83 -1.90 27.29
CA SER A 59 3.51 -2.15 28.69
C SER A 59 4.69 -1.97 29.65
N ASP A 60 5.91 -1.88 29.15
CA ASP A 60 7.09 -1.77 29.97
C ASP A 60 7.21 -0.35 30.54
N ARG A 61 7.81 -0.23 31.73
CA ARG A 61 8.14 1.06 32.32
C ARG A 61 9.00 1.84 31.33
N GLN A 62 8.69 3.12 31.15
CA GLN A 62 9.46 3.97 30.24
C GLN A 62 10.90 4.04 30.72
N LYS A 63 11.85 3.58 29.89
CA LYS A 63 13.27 3.70 30.18
C LYS A 63 13.67 5.15 30.12
N THR A 64 14.45 5.58 31.08
CA THR A 64 15.10 6.91 31.09
C THR A 64 16.50 6.81 30.50
N GLU A 65 17.01 7.90 30.00
CA GLU A 65 18.41 8.10 29.64
C GLU A 65 18.93 9.40 30.25
N LYS A 66 20.21 9.38 30.57
CA LYS A 66 20.91 10.55 31.12
C LYS A 66 21.26 11.48 29.98
N ILE A 67 20.90 12.76 30.16
CA ILE A 67 21.32 13.85 29.27
C ILE A 67 22.10 14.87 30.05
N TYR A 68 22.94 15.57 29.33
CA TYR A 68 23.88 16.56 29.90
C TYR A 68 23.54 17.93 29.32
N ARG A 69 23.36 18.91 30.23
CA ARG A 69 23.04 20.29 29.87
C ARG A 69 24.05 21.24 30.52
N LEU A 70 24.23 22.40 29.89
CA LEU A 70 25.08 23.44 30.49
C LEU A 70 24.41 24.02 31.75
N ALA A 71 25.15 24.11 32.84
CA ALA A 71 24.69 24.81 34.03
C ALA A 71 24.73 26.33 33.83
N ALA A 72 23.78 27.06 34.47
CA ALA A 72 23.69 28.52 34.30
C ALA A 72 24.93 29.28 34.86
N ALA A 73 25.63 28.74 35.85
CA ALA A 73 26.89 29.27 36.36
C ALA A 73 27.66 28.14 37.04
N GLY A 74 28.89 27.89 36.60
CA GLY A 74 29.81 26.95 37.25
C GLY A 74 31.26 27.30 36.93
N PRO A 75 32.20 27.18 37.93
CA PRO A 75 33.61 27.43 37.69
C PRO A 75 34.19 26.32 36.79
N VAL A 76 34.62 26.69 35.60
CA VAL A 76 35.25 25.76 34.67
C VAL A 76 36.77 26.00 34.67
N LYS A 77 37.54 25.01 35.09
CA LYS A 77 38.98 24.99 34.73
C LYS A 77 39.07 25.02 33.20
N ARG A 78 39.63 26.08 32.64
CA ARG A 78 39.66 26.34 31.18
C ARG A 78 40.69 25.43 30.47
N THR A 79 40.34 24.20 30.23
CA THR A 79 41.10 23.34 29.26
C THR A 79 40.37 23.33 27.93
N ALA A 80 41.11 23.21 26.82
CA ALA A 80 40.53 23.19 25.46
C ALA A 80 39.42 22.16 25.32
N ALA A 81 39.57 20.95 25.89
CA ALA A 81 38.57 19.91 25.88
C ALA A 81 37.27 20.30 26.63
N ARG A 82 37.38 20.92 27.81
CA ARG A 82 36.22 21.36 28.59
C ARG A 82 35.47 22.52 27.93
N LEU A 83 36.21 23.44 27.30
CA LEU A 83 35.62 24.55 26.54
C LEU A 83 34.80 24.03 25.35
N ARG A 84 35.32 23.06 24.56
CA ARG A 84 34.58 22.45 23.49
C ARG A 84 33.28 21.85 23.94
N VAL A 85 33.23 21.12 25.06
CA VAL A 85 31.99 20.58 25.63
C VAL A 85 30.97 21.69 25.93
N CYS A 86 31.41 22.77 26.55
CA CYS A 86 30.53 23.90 26.88
C CYS A 86 30.03 24.62 25.62
N GLU A 87 30.86 24.79 24.60
CA GLU A 87 30.48 25.40 23.33
C GLU A 87 29.48 24.50 22.57
N THR A 88 29.73 23.20 22.51
CA THR A 88 28.79 22.22 21.94
C THR A 88 27.42 22.33 22.63
N LEU A 89 27.37 22.31 23.97
CA LEU A 89 26.10 22.42 24.71
C LEU A 89 25.40 23.76 24.49
N LYS A 90 26.14 24.86 24.30
CA LYS A 90 25.59 26.20 23.97
C LYS A 90 24.92 26.16 22.57
N THR A 91 25.57 25.53 21.59
CA THR A 91 25.03 25.42 20.24
C THR A 91 23.72 24.62 20.20
N PHE A 92 23.57 23.59 21.04
CA PHE A 92 22.35 22.80 21.17
C PHE A 92 21.25 23.40 22.07
N GLY A 93 21.42 24.62 22.57
CA GLY A 93 20.33 25.47 23.09
C GLY A 93 19.46 24.85 24.19
N GLY A 94 20.03 24.12 25.13
CA GLY A 94 19.28 23.59 26.29
C GLY A 94 18.59 22.23 26.06
N ALA A 95 18.61 21.69 24.86
CA ALA A 95 18.02 20.37 24.57
C ALA A 95 18.71 19.20 25.28
N GLY A 96 19.99 19.39 25.67
CA GLY A 96 20.84 18.37 26.29
C GLY A 96 21.21 17.23 25.30
N LEU A 97 22.37 16.65 25.50
CA LEU A 97 22.89 15.53 24.73
C LEU A 97 23.16 14.33 25.64
N SER A 98 23.05 13.12 25.13
CA SER A 98 23.53 11.93 25.86
C SER A 98 25.06 11.97 25.99
N LEU A 99 25.62 11.17 26.90
CA LEU A 99 27.07 11.11 27.13
C LEU A 99 27.83 10.78 25.82
N SER A 100 27.34 9.84 25.01
CA SER A 100 27.96 9.46 23.77
C SER A 100 27.87 10.57 22.70
N GLU A 101 26.69 11.15 22.50
CA GLU A 101 26.46 12.24 21.55
C GLU A 101 27.34 13.47 21.90
N LEU A 102 27.41 13.82 23.19
CA LEU A 102 28.20 14.97 23.66
C LEU A 102 29.69 14.72 23.53
N ALA A 103 30.15 13.51 23.85
CA ALA A 103 31.56 13.14 23.70
C ALA A 103 32.02 13.15 22.25
N GLU A 104 31.18 12.62 21.34
CA GLU A 104 31.43 12.61 19.90
C GLU A 104 31.38 14.02 19.32
N ALA A 105 30.34 14.79 19.57
CA ALA A 105 30.17 16.15 19.02
C ALA A 105 31.24 17.12 19.49
N ALA A 106 31.72 16.98 20.75
CA ALA A 106 32.77 17.81 21.32
C ALA A 106 34.19 17.25 21.03
N ALA A 107 34.30 16.07 20.39
CA ALA A 107 35.56 15.35 20.18
C ALA A 107 36.38 15.19 21.47
N VAL A 108 35.75 14.65 22.53
CA VAL A 108 36.36 14.42 23.85
C VAL A 108 36.04 13.02 24.39
N SER A 109 36.82 12.57 25.38
CA SER A 109 36.45 11.33 26.08
C SER A 109 35.25 11.55 27.03
N PRO A 110 34.43 10.53 27.30
CA PRO A 110 33.33 10.61 28.27
C PRO A 110 33.75 11.05 29.67
N SER A 111 35.00 10.82 30.07
CA SER A 111 35.55 11.25 31.37
C SER A 111 35.63 12.77 31.53
N VAL A 112 35.85 13.50 30.43
CA VAL A 112 35.85 14.98 30.44
C VAL A 112 34.48 15.52 30.77
N VAL A 113 33.43 14.94 30.20
CA VAL A 113 32.03 15.28 30.47
C VAL A 113 31.68 15.00 31.92
N LYS A 114 32.01 13.79 32.43
CA LYS A 114 31.78 13.42 33.84
C LYS A 114 32.53 14.36 34.80
N GLY A 115 33.75 14.76 34.44
CA GLY A 115 34.53 15.73 35.22
C GLY A 115 33.92 17.13 35.24
N LEU A 116 33.17 17.53 34.20
CA LEU A 116 32.40 18.78 34.18
C LEU A 116 31.12 18.68 35.02
N VAL A 117 30.49 17.50 35.06
CA VAL A 117 29.35 17.24 35.98
C VAL A 117 29.79 17.35 37.43
N SER A 118 30.89 16.70 37.81
CA SER A 118 31.47 16.78 39.17
C SER A 118 31.88 18.19 39.57
N ALA A 119 32.25 19.02 38.56
CA ALA A 119 32.59 20.44 38.79
C ALA A 119 31.36 21.39 38.80
N GLY A 120 30.14 20.86 38.63
CA GLY A 120 28.90 21.64 38.59
C GLY A 120 28.73 22.53 37.36
N ALA A 121 29.57 22.36 36.32
CA ALA A 121 29.48 23.12 35.07
C ALA A 121 28.52 22.52 34.06
N VAL A 122 28.22 21.23 34.19
CA VAL A 122 27.26 20.48 33.39
C VAL A 122 26.29 19.78 34.35
N LEU A 123 25.01 19.90 34.07
CA LEU A 123 23.95 19.21 34.82
C LEU A 123 23.65 17.87 34.13
N GLU A 124 23.47 16.85 34.95
CA GLU A 124 22.98 15.55 34.53
C GLU A 124 21.49 15.45 34.85
N ASP A 125 20.66 15.33 33.82
CA ASP A 125 19.21 15.13 33.94
C ASP A 125 18.83 13.76 33.45
N GLU A 126 17.77 13.17 34.00
CA GLU A 126 17.13 11.99 33.48
C GLU A 126 15.88 12.35 32.68
N ILE A 127 15.86 11.98 31.38
CA ILE A 127 14.69 12.17 30.53
C ILE A 127 14.21 10.83 29.99
N PRO A 128 12.93 10.75 29.60
CA PRO A 128 12.43 9.59 28.91
C PRO A 128 13.24 9.31 27.62
N ARG A 129 13.63 8.05 27.42
CA ARG A 129 14.38 7.62 26.22
C ARG A 129 13.58 7.79 24.94
N ASP A 130 12.26 7.62 25.01
CA ASP A 130 11.35 7.87 23.88
C ASP A 130 11.05 9.39 23.85
N ARG A 131 11.88 10.16 23.15
CA ARG A 131 11.76 11.63 23.04
C ARG A 131 10.74 12.02 21.97
N PRO A 132 10.12 13.21 22.06
CA PRO A 132 9.33 13.78 20.96
C PRO A 132 10.11 13.80 19.65
N PHE A 133 9.39 13.79 18.55
CA PHE A 133 10.00 14.04 17.24
C PHE A 133 10.35 15.53 17.11
N ALA A 134 11.32 15.85 16.26
CA ALA A 134 11.65 17.22 15.94
C ALA A 134 10.40 17.94 15.41
N GLN A 135 10.21 19.19 15.84
CA GLN A 135 9.07 19.97 15.39
C GLN A 135 9.21 20.32 13.91
N LEU A 136 8.15 20.06 13.18
CA LEU A 136 8.01 20.43 11.78
C LEU A 136 7.67 21.90 11.67
N ASN A 137 8.40 22.63 10.83
CA ASN A 137 8.13 24.06 10.60
C ASN A 137 7.24 24.24 9.35
N PRO A 138 5.97 24.64 9.50
CA PRO A 138 5.07 24.84 8.36
C PRO A 138 5.52 25.94 7.39
N GLY A 139 6.38 26.85 7.83
CA GLY A 139 6.95 27.93 7.00
C GLY A 139 8.22 27.56 6.26
N PHE A 140 8.85 26.40 6.58
CA PHE A 140 10.10 26.00 5.98
C PHE A 140 9.89 25.41 4.57
N GLY A 141 10.79 25.70 3.63
CA GLY A 141 10.93 24.98 2.36
C GLY A 141 9.71 24.93 1.45
N ALA A 142 8.77 25.89 1.55
CA ALA A 142 7.61 25.95 0.66
C ALA A 142 8.05 26.16 -0.79
N LYS A 143 7.55 25.31 -1.70
CA LYS A 143 7.83 25.44 -3.13
C LYS A 143 6.87 26.41 -3.79
N ALA A 144 7.33 27.09 -4.85
CA ALA A 144 6.45 27.85 -5.71
C ALA A 144 5.44 26.91 -6.42
N LEU A 145 4.17 27.16 -6.22
CA LEU A 145 3.08 26.44 -6.86
C LEU A 145 2.73 27.10 -8.20
N ASN A 146 2.30 26.30 -9.17
CA ASN A 146 1.68 26.85 -10.36
C ASN A 146 0.22 27.23 -10.08
N GLN A 147 -0.42 27.93 -11.03
CA GLN A 147 -1.78 28.43 -10.88
C GLN A 147 -2.81 27.32 -10.56
N ASP A 148 -2.69 26.13 -11.18
CA ASP A 148 -3.63 25.03 -10.96
C ASP A 148 -3.43 24.42 -9.58
N GLN A 149 -2.16 24.28 -9.13
CA GLN A 149 -1.82 23.82 -7.79
C GLN A 149 -2.26 24.79 -6.70
N ASP A 150 -2.06 26.11 -6.93
CA ASP A 150 -2.48 27.13 -5.97
C ASP A 150 -4.00 27.13 -5.80
N LYS A 151 -4.77 27.06 -6.89
CA LYS A 151 -6.23 26.90 -6.84
C LYS A 151 -6.64 25.67 -6.03
N ALA A 152 -5.97 24.52 -6.24
CA ALA A 152 -6.25 23.31 -5.49
C ALA A 152 -5.97 23.48 -4.01
N VAL A 153 -4.86 24.13 -3.63
CA VAL A 153 -4.54 24.46 -2.23
C VAL A 153 -5.59 25.38 -1.62
N GLN A 154 -6.03 26.42 -2.33
CA GLN A 154 -7.09 27.32 -1.84
C GLN A 154 -8.42 26.57 -1.59
N GLN A 155 -8.78 25.64 -2.47
CA GLN A 155 -9.96 24.80 -2.27
C GLN A 155 -9.84 23.90 -1.03
N LEU A 156 -8.66 23.30 -0.79
CA LEU A 156 -8.40 22.51 0.41
C LEU A 156 -8.41 23.37 1.67
N ARG A 157 -7.81 24.56 1.64
CA ARG A 157 -7.87 25.54 2.75
C ARG A 157 -9.31 25.90 3.13
N GLY A 158 -10.14 26.18 2.12
CA GLY A 158 -11.56 26.45 2.33
C GLY A 158 -12.32 25.24 2.94
N ALA A 159 -11.90 24.03 2.64
CA ALA A 159 -12.48 22.83 3.27
C ALA A 159 -11.99 22.65 4.72
N LEU A 160 -10.70 22.82 4.98
CA LEU A 160 -10.07 22.68 6.30
C LEU A 160 -10.52 23.76 7.28
N SER A 161 -10.73 24.99 6.83
CA SER A 161 -11.15 26.11 7.69
C SER A 161 -12.52 25.91 8.34
N ARG A 162 -13.36 25.02 7.81
CA ARG A 162 -14.67 24.68 8.39
C ARG A 162 -14.54 23.90 9.70
N GLN A 163 -13.39 23.26 9.99
CA GLN A 163 -13.12 22.46 11.17
C GLN A 163 -14.18 21.38 11.47
N VAL A 164 -14.76 20.82 10.40
CA VAL A 164 -15.74 19.73 10.42
C VAL A 164 -15.29 18.64 9.47
N TYR A 165 -15.84 17.45 9.64
CA TYR A 165 -15.61 16.36 8.70
C TYR A 165 -15.87 16.80 7.25
N GLY A 166 -14.93 16.47 6.39
CA GLY A 166 -15.03 16.62 4.95
C GLY A 166 -14.17 15.61 4.24
N ALA A 167 -14.52 15.30 3.00
CA ALA A 167 -13.75 14.42 2.14
C ALA A 167 -13.50 15.09 0.78
N SER A 168 -12.24 15.05 0.33
CA SER A 168 -11.84 15.57 -0.98
C SER A 168 -11.17 14.46 -1.80
N LEU A 169 -11.53 14.38 -3.09
CA LEU A 169 -10.81 13.62 -4.09
C LEU A 169 -9.85 14.55 -4.81
N LEU A 170 -8.55 14.44 -4.54
CA LEU A 170 -7.49 15.14 -5.26
C LEU A 170 -7.06 14.28 -6.45
N ARG A 171 -7.72 14.48 -7.60
CA ARG A 171 -7.39 13.79 -8.84
C ARG A 171 -6.33 14.57 -9.61
N GLY A 172 -5.25 13.91 -9.98
CA GLY A 172 -4.24 14.60 -10.79
C GLY A 172 -3.37 13.63 -11.55
N VAL A 173 -3.08 13.97 -12.80
CA VAL A 173 -2.20 13.13 -13.63
C VAL A 173 -0.85 12.88 -12.96
N THR A 174 -0.18 11.81 -13.36
CA THR A 174 1.15 11.49 -12.84
C THR A 174 2.12 12.64 -13.12
N GLY A 175 2.75 13.18 -12.09
CA GLY A 175 3.65 14.36 -12.21
C GLY A 175 2.93 15.71 -12.14
N SER A 176 1.65 15.78 -11.74
CA SER A 176 0.93 17.05 -11.55
C SER A 176 1.30 17.80 -10.26
N GLY A 177 2.03 17.17 -9.35
CA GLY A 177 2.41 17.76 -8.06
C GLY A 177 1.34 17.62 -6.97
N LYS A 178 0.52 16.55 -6.99
CA LYS A 178 -0.44 16.24 -5.91
C LYS A 178 0.21 16.27 -4.52
N THR A 179 1.44 15.75 -4.43
CA THR A 179 2.20 15.70 -3.17
C THR A 179 2.43 17.10 -2.61
N GLU A 180 2.88 18.04 -3.42
CA GLU A 180 3.09 19.42 -3.01
C GLU A 180 1.78 20.06 -2.54
N VAL A 181 0.68 19.83 -3.25
CA VAL A 181 -0.65 20.37 -2.89
C VAL A 181 -1.12 19.83 -1.53
N TYR A 182 -1.04 18.52 -1.28
CA TYR A 182 -1.51 18.02 0.01
C TYR A 182 -0.51 18.29 1.15
N LEU A 183 0.78 18.47 0.88
CA LEU A 183 1.74 18.92 1.91
C LEU A 183 1.47 20.36 2.36
N GLU A 184 0.91 21.22 1.51
CA GLU A 184 0.40 22.54 1.93
C GLU A 184 -0.81 22.41 2.87
N ALA A 185 -1.72 21.47 2.61
CA ALA A 185 -2.81 21.16 3.55
C ALA A 185 -2.28 20.63 4.90
N VAL A 186 -1.21 19.81 4.90
CA VAL A 186 -0.51 19.42 6.12
C VAL A 186 0.03 20.64 6.83
N ALA A 187 0.71 21.56 6.14
CA ALA A 187 1.26 22.78 6.72
C ALA A 187 0.18 23.64 7.43
N ASP A 188 -1.00 23.74 6.82
CA ASP A 188 -2.12 24.49 7.42
C ASP A 188 -2.63 23.82 8.71
N VAL A 189 -2.73 22.48 8.73
CA VAL A 189 -3.10 21.71 9.94
C VAL A 189 -2.05 21.87 11.04
N LEU A 190 -0.76 21.82 10.71
CA LEU A 190 0.31 22.02 11.68
C LEU A 190 0.31 23.42 12.29
N ARG A 191 0.02 24.47 11.50
CA ARG A 191 -0.15 25.85 12.00
C ARG A 191 -1.30 25.95 12.99
N ALA A 192 -2.36 25.18 12.78
CA ALA A 192 -3.51 25.10 13.69
C ALA A 192 -3.27 24.20 14.92
N GLY A 193 -2.07 23.61 15.09
CA GLY A 193 -1.75 22.72 16.21
C GLY A 193 -2.36 21.31 16.09
N GLY A 194 -2.86 20.94 14.93
CA GLY A 194 -3.42 19.61 14.65
C GLY A 194 -2.35 18.58 14.31
N GLN A 195 -2.75 17.31 14.32
CA GLN A 195 -1.94 16.18 13.83
C GLN A 195 -2.45 15.71 12.45
N ALA A 196 -1.50 15.33 11.59
CA ALA A 196 -1.80 14.79 10.29
C ALA A 196 -1.27 13.36 10.11
N LEU A 197 -2.01 12.55 9.37
CA LEU A 197 -1.63 11.21 8.96
C LEU A 197 -1.57 11.15 7.43
N VAL A 198 -0.43 10.71 6.88
CA VAL A 198 -0.29 10.38 5.46
C VAL A 198 -0.14 8.87 5.33
N LEU A 199 -1.11 8.25 4.69
CA LEU A 199 -1.06 6.84 4.31
C LEU A 199 -0.47 6.71 2.92
N LEU A 200 0.52 5.83 2.80
CA LEU A 200 1.16 5.46 1.53
C LEU A 200 1.09 3.94 1.33
N PRO A 201 1.01 3.44 0.09
CA PRO A 201 1.32 2.05 -0.19
C PRO A 201 2.73 1.70 0.33
N GLU A 202 2.93 0.49 0.89
CA GLU A 202 4.21 0.10 1.51
C GLU A 202 5.42 0.34 0.59
N ILE A 203 5.25 0.11 -0.73
CA ILE A 203 6.29 0.32 -1.74
C ILE A 203 6.59 1.82 -1.94
N ALA A 204 5.60 2.70 -1.73
CA ALA A 204 5.76 4.15 -1.88
C ALA A 204 6.33 4.84 -0.62
N LEU A 205 6.45 4.13 0.51
CA LEU A 205 7.18 4.56 1.71
C LEU A 205 8.69 4.58 1.44
N SER A 206 9.08 5.39 0.46
CA SER A 206 10.46 5.52 0.02
C SER A 206 11.19 6.60 0.81
N ALA A 207 12.51 6.48 0.92
CA ALA A 207 13.36 7.55 1.44
C ALA A 207 13.13 8.87 0.68
N GLU A 208 12.79 8.80 -0.61
CA GLU A 208 12.48 9.97 -1.43
C GLU A 208 11.27 10.77 -0.87
N PHE A 209 10.20 10.08 -0.48
CA PHE A 209 9.04 10.75 0.12
C PHE A 209 9.38 11.36 1.48
N ILE A 210 10.10 10.63 2.33
CA ILE A 210 10.56 11.15 3.65
C ILE A 210 11.47 12.35 3.47
N ASN A 211 12.43 12.29 2.54
CA ASN A 211 13.32 13.42 2.23
C ASN A 211 12.53 14.62 1.67
N ARG A 212 11.46 14.37 0.90
CA ARG A 212 10.57 15.44 0.41
C ARG A 212 9.83 16.14 1.57
N VAL A 213 9.35 15.37 2.54
CA VAL A 213 8.75 15.92 3.77
C VAL A 213 9.78 16.71 4.57
N GLU A 214 10.98 16.17 4.75
CA GLU A 214 12.08 16.86 5.44
C GLU A 214 12.46 18.16 4.74
N ALA A 215 12.59 18.16 3.42
CA ALA A 215 12.86 19.36 2.63
C ALA A 215 11.73 20.41 2.73
N ARG A 216 10.46 19.97 2.93
CA ARG A 216 9.32 20.87 3.05
C ARG A 216 9.15 21.44 4.47
N PHE A 217 9.52 20.71 5.50
CA PHE A 217 9.23 21.07 6.89
C PHE A 217 10.47 21.24 7.79
N GLY A 218 11.68 21.03 7.27
CA GLY A 218 12.94 21.17 7.99
C GLY A 218 13.24 20.02 8.98
N ALA A 219 12.36 19.03 9.08
CA ALA A 219 12.55 17.86 9.94
C ALA A 219 11.84 16.63 9.38
N ARG A 220 12.26 15.44 9.81
CA ARG A 220 11.67 14.16 9.39
C ARG A 220 10.36 13.90 10.12
N PRO A 221 9.33 13.35 9.44
CA PRO A 221 8.10 12.91 10.09
C PRO A 221 8.32 11.66 10.93
N ALA A 222 7.35 11.32 11.77
CA ALA A 222 7.28 10.02 12.40
C ALA A 222 6.89 8.96 11.34
N GLU A 223 7.59 7.83 11.34
CA GLU A 223 7.35 6.74 10.39
C GLU A 223 6.63 5.57 11.05
N TRP A 224 5.69 4.92 10.31
CA TRP A 224 4.96 3.74 10.79
C TRP A 224 4.75 2.70 9.69
N HIS A 225 5.60 1.69 9.65
CA HIS A 225 5.54 0.58 8.69
C HIS A 225 6.19 -0.70 9.23
N SER A 226 6.15 -1.77 8.46
CA SER A 226 6.69 -3.09 8.87
C SER A 226 8.21 -3.08 9.11
N GLY A 227 8.95 -2.22 8.41
CA GLY A 227 10.42 -2.15 8.45
C GLY A 227 11.02 -1.32 9.58
N ILE A 228 10.24 -0.64 10.44
CA ILE A 228 10.80 0.11 11.58
C ILE A 228 11.09 -0.81 12.76
N THR A 229 12.09 -0.41 13.57
CA THR A 229 12.49 -1.19 14.74
C THR A 229 11.37 -1.22 15.79
N PRO A 230 11.32 -2.24 16.68
CA PRO A 230 10.37 -2.26 17.80
C PRO A 230 10.49 -1.04 18.71
N ARG A 231 11.70 -0.47 18.86
CA ARG A 231 11.94 0.76 19.60
C ARG A 231 11.26 1.97 18.95
N ASP A 232 11.49 2.16 17.65
CA ASP A 232 10.92 3.30 16.93
C ASP A 232 9.40 3.18 16.82
N ARG A 233 8.88 1.96 16.69
CA ARG A 233 7.44 1.67 16.73
C ARG A 233 6.83 2.09 18.07
N ARG A 234 7.45 1.74 19.19
CA ARG A 234 7.00 2.13 20.52
C ARG A 234 7.09 3.65 20.72
N ARG A 235 8.20 4.26 20.31
CA ARG A 235 8.39 5.73 20.37
C ARG A 235 7.30 6.44 19.55
N CYS A 236 7.08 6.03 18.31
CA CYS A 236 6.06 6.62 17.45
C CYS A 236 4.68 6.53 18.10
N TRP A 237 4.28 5.37 18.59
CA TRP A 237 2.98 5.17 19.25
C TRP A 237 2.80 6.12 20.45
N ARG A 238 3.80 6.19 21.35
CA ARG A 238 3.76 7.07 22.53
C ARG A 238 3.71 8.55 22.15
N MET A 239 4.54 8.95 21.21
CA MET A 239 4.62 10.36 20.80
C MET A 239 3.34 10.80 20.07
N VAL A 240 2.72 9.93 19.29
CA VAL A 240 1.39 10.20 18.69
C VAL A 240 0.35 10.42 19.80
N ALA A 241 0.29 9.53 20.80
CA ALA A 241 -0.65 9.62 21.92
C ALA A 241 -0.44 10.87 22.78
N GLN A 242 0.79 11.40 22.86
CA GLN A 242 1.17 12.55 23.68
C GLN A 242 1.24 13.87 22.89
N ASN A 243 0.85 13.87 21.62
CA ASN A 243 1.02 15.01 20.69
C ASN A 243 2.49 15.41 20.42
N GLY A 244 3.43 14.51 20.69
CA GLY A 244 4.87 14.68 20.41
C GLY A 244 5.28 14.28 18.99
N ALA A 245 4.32 13.89 18.12
CA ALA A 245 4.49 13.63 16.69
C ALA A 245 3.37 14.38 15.95
N GLN A 246 3.74 15.39 15.19
CA GLN A 246 2.79 16.25 14.47
C GLN A 246 2.30 15.63 13.16
N LEU A 247 3.21 14.94 12.45
CA LEU A 247 2.95 14.25 11.18
C LEU A 247 3.44 12.82 11.28
N VAL A 248 2.55 11.89 10.94
CA VAL A 248 2.90 10.47 10.76
C VAL A 248 2.79 10.13 9.29
N VAL A 249 3.82 9.51 8.75
CA VAL A 249 3.81 8.89 7.42
C VAL A 249 3.88 7.39 7.60
N GLY A 250 2.92 6.66 7.04
CA GLY A 250 2.89 5.24 7.29
C GLY A 250 2.07 4.40 6.32
N ALA A 251 2.17 3.08 6.49
CA ALA A 251 1.33 2.11 5.80
C ALA A 251 -0.07 2.04 6.46
N ARG A 252 -0.95 1.24 5.87
CA ARG A 252 -2.35 1.05 6.30
C ARG A 252 -2.57 0.90 7.82
N SER A 253 -1.63 0.26 8.53
CA SER A 253 -1.74 0.07 9.98
C SER A 253 -1.54 1.35 10.81
N ALA A 254 -0.97 2.41 10.23
CA ALA A 254 -0.84 3.72 10.90
C ALA A 254 -2.21 4.34 11.21
N LEU A 255 -3.25 3.89 10.49
CA LEU A 255 -4.62 4.32 10.72
C LEU A 255 -5.15 4.01 12.14
N PHE A 256 -4.55 3.06 12.85
CA PHE A 256 -4.98 2.66 14.20
C PHE A 256 -4.17 3.32 15.33
N LEU A 257 -3.26 4.23 15.00
CA LEU A 257 -2.47 4.96 16.00
C LEU A 257 -3.35 5.89 16.86
N PRO A 258 -3.01 6.08 18.14
CA PRO A 258 -3.81 6.85 19.10
C PRO A 258 -3.55 8.36 18.99
N PHE A 259 -3.89 8.97 17.88
CA PHE A 259 -3.75 10.42 17.71
C PHE A 259 -4.55 11.17 18.78
N ARG A 260 -3.97 12.24 19.31
CA ARG A 260 -4.61 13.09 20.31
C ARG A 260 -5.48 14.17 19.65
N ASN A 261 -5.03 14.70 18.51
CA ASN A 261 -5.70 15.78 17.77
C ASN A 261 -5.60 15.53 16.26
N LEU A 262 -6.18 14.40 15.79
CA LEU A 262 -6.20 14.06 14.39
C LEU A 262 -7.11 14.99 13.61
N SER A 263 -6.53 15.84 12.76
CA SER A 263 -7.25 16.85 11.99
C SER A 263 -7.24 16.60 10.48
N LEU A 264 -6.29 15.79 9.98
CA LEU A 264 -6.15 15.49 8.57
C LEU A 264 -5.68 14.04 8.35
N ILE A 265 -6.35 13.35 7.44
CA ILE A 265 -5.90 12.06 6.91
C ILE A 265 -5.71 12.21 5.40
N ILE A 266 -4.54 11.82 4.89
CA ILE A 266 -4.26 11.75 3.46
C ILE A 266 -4.06 10.29 3.10
N VAL A 267 -4.74 9.84 2.04
CA VAL A 267 -4.56 8.52 1.45
C VAL A 267 -4.03 8.73 0.05
N ASP A 268 -2.72 8.63 -0.11
CA ASP A 268 -2.09 8.79 -1.43
C ASP A 268 -2.17 7.48 -2.21
N GLU A 269 -2.31 7.59 -3.54
CA GLU A 269 -2.61 6.46 -4.44
C GLU A 269 -3.79 5.61 -3.90
N GLU A 270 -4.91 6.25 -3.54
CA GLU A 270 -6.06 5.67 -2.82
C GLU A 270 -6.66 4.41 -3.49
N HIS A 271 -6.42 4.26 -4.79
CA HIS A 271 -6.83 3.11 -5.59
C HIS A 271 -5.95 1.87 -5.40
N ASP A 272 -4.80 2.00 -4.72
CA ASP A 272 -3.85 0.88 -4.59
C ASP A 272 -4.45 -0.28 -3.80
N SER A 273 -4.39 -1.47 -4.39
CA SER A 273 -4.92 -2.70 -3.78
C SER A 273 -4.23 -3.09 -2.46
N SER A 274 -3.04 -2.56 -2.16
CA SER A 274 -2.34 -2.84 -0.90
C SER A 274 -3.03 -2.21 0.32
N TYR A 275 -3.97 -1.30 0.12
CA TYR A 275 -4.83 -0.79 1.19
C TYR A 275 -5.85 -1.82 1.69
N LYS A 276 -6.15 -2.87 0.93
CA LYS A 276 -6.93 -4.02 1.42
C LYS A 276 -6.04 -4.95 2.23
N GLN A 277 -6.41 -5.20 3.48
CA GLN A 277 -5.82 -6.25 4.30
C GLN A 277 -6.66 -7.52 4.15
N GLU A 278 -6.03 -8.61 3.73
CA GLU A 278 -6.69 -9.88 3.45
C GLU A 278 -6.43 -10.94 4.53
N ASP A 279 -5.37 -10.76 5.34
CA ASP A 279 -4.99 -11.65 6.42
C ASP A 279 -5.36 -11.08 7.79
N GLY A 280 -5.85 -11.95 8.69
CA GLY A 280 -6.21 -11.58 10.05
C GLY A 280 -7.50 -10.77 10.10
N VAL A 281 -7.43 -9.50 10.46
CA VAL A 281 -8.56 -8.57 10.39
C VAL A 281 -8.70 -8.05 8.97
N ILE A 282 -9.79 -8.41 8.29
CA ILE A 282 -10.03 -8.02 6.88
C ILE A 282 -10.66 -6.62 6.85
N TYR A 283 -9.97 -5.65 6.27
CA TYR A 283 -10.47 -4.27 6.11
C TYR A 283 -9.81 -3.57 4.93
N HIS A 284 -10.44 -2.49 4.45
CA HIS A 284 -9.86 -1.59 3.44
C HIS A 284 -9.46 -0.27 4.10
N ALA A 285 -8.16 0.06 4.09
CA ALA A 285 -7.65 1.21 4.83
C ALA A 285 -8.17 2.56 4.30
N ARG A 286 -8.40 2.72 2.99
CA ARG A 286 -9.04 3.90 2.40
C ARG A 286 -10.41 4.15 3.04
N ASP A 287 -11.25 3.13 3.09
CA ASP A 287 -12.62 3.25 3.59
C ASP A 287 -12.64 3.46 5.11
N MET A 288 -11.72 2.79 5.81
CA MET A 288 -11.51 3.02 7.24
C MET A 288 -10.96 4.43 7.54
N ALA A 289 -10.15 5.02 6.64
CA ALA A 289 -9.68 6.40 6.77
C ALA A 289 -10.84 7.40 6.68
N VAL A 290 -11.75 7.20 5.73
CA VAL A 290 -12.98 8.00 5.61
C VAL A 290 -13.85 7.85 6.86
N LEU A 291 -14.04 6.61 7.34
CA LEU A 291 -14.79 6.36 8.57
C LEU A 291 -14.13 7.05 9.77
N ARG A 292 -12.82 6.89 9.94
CA ARG A 292 -12.10 7.50 11.06
C ARG A 292 -12.16 9.02 11.02
N ALA A 293 -11.95 9.61 9.84
CA ALA A 293 -12.07 11.06 9.66
C ALA A 293 -13.47 11.57 10.04
N SER A 294 -14.53 10.83 9.66
CA SER A 294 -15.90 11.23 9.99
C SER A 294 -16.21 11.19 11.50
N ILE A 295 -15.58 10.29 12.24
CA ILE A 295 -15.72 10.18 13.70
C ILE A 295 -14.89 11.25 14.41
N ALA A 296 -13.68 11.50 13.91
CA ALA A 296 -12.76 12.50 14.48
C ALA A 296 -13.14 13.96 14.16
N GLY A 297 -14.10 14.19 13.25
CA GLY A 297 -14.35 15.53 12.71
C GLY A 297 -13.21 16.05 11.82
N ALA A 298 -12.32 15.17 11.37
CA ALA A 298 -11.16 15.50 10.56
C ALA A 298 -11.49 15.58 9.07
N HIS A 299 -10.60 16.20 8.29
CA HIS A 299 -10.70 16.16 6.84
C HIS A 299 -9.93 14.97 6.27
N VAL A 300 -10.45 14.33 5.22
CA VAL A 300 -9.75 13.27 4.49
C VAL A 300 -9.51 13.67 3.04
N ILE A 301 -8.27 13.51 2.58
CA ILE A 301 -7.87 13.73 1.18
C ILE A 301 -7.52 12.39 0.57
N LEU A 302 -8.28 11.98 -0.44
CA LEU A 302 -7.99 10.80 -1.25
C LEU A 302 -7.28 11.28 -2.51
N ALA A 303 -5.98 10.97 -2.64
CA ALA A 303 -5.17 11.44 -3.77
C ALA A 303 -4.91 10.29 -4.75
N SER A 304 -5.14 10.52 -6.04
CA SER A 304 -4.89 9.52 -7.07
C SER A 304 -4.72 10.14 -8.46
N ALA A 305 -3.94 9.48 -9.31
CA ALA A 305 -3.93 9.75 -10.75
C ALA A 305 -5.07 9.01 -11.47
N THR A 306 -5.48 7.89 -10.93
CA THR A 306 -6.50 6.98 -11.48
C THR A 306 -7.40 6.53 -10.33
N PRO A 307 -8.35 7.36 -9.90
CA PRO A 307 -9.15 7.08 -8.71
C PRO A 307 -9.90 5.76 -8.82
N SER A 308 -10.25 5.18 -7.68
CA SER A 308 -11.18 4.04 -7.63
C SER A 308 -12.59 4.49 -8.05
N LEU A 309 -13.40 3.55 -8.55
CA LEU A 309 -14.77 3.86 -8.93
C LEU A 309 -15.60 4.36 -7.74
N GLU A 310 -15.35 3.85 -6.53
CA GLU A 310 -15.98 4.34 -5.31
C GLU A 310 -15.71 5.82 -5.06
N SER A 311 -14.45 6.22 -5.14
CA SER A 311 -14.04 7.62 -4.96
C SER A 311 -14.56 8.51 -6.08
N TRP A 312 -14.55 8.01 -7.31
CA TRP A 312 -15.12 8.70 -8.47
C TRP A 312 -16.62 8.98 -8.30
N VAL A 313 -17.41 7.96 -7.99
CA VAL A 313 -18.86 8.08 -7.80
C VAL A 313 -19.19 8.98 -6.61
N ASN A 314 -18.46 8.90 -5.50
CA ASN A 314 -18.67 9.81 -4.38
C ASN A 314 -18.32 11.27 -4.73
N ALA A 315 -17.30 11.51 -5.56
CA ALA A 315 -16.94 12.85 -6.01
C ALA A 315 -17.97 13.41 -7.02
N THR A 316 -18.41 12.60 -7.99
CA THR A 316 -19.42 13.04 -8.98
C THR A 316 -20.81 13.23 -8.39
N SER A 317 -21.15 12.50 -7.30
CA SER A 317 -22.41 12.71 -6.56
C SER A 317 -22.37 13.86 -5.55
N GLY A 318 -21.25 14.57 -5.43
CA GLY A 318 -21.08 15.70 -4.51
C GLY A 318 -20.83 15.32 -3.05
N LYS A 319 -20.67 14.00 -2.73
CA LYS A 319 -20.32 13.56 -1.38
C LYS A 319 -18.87 13.90 -1.03
N TYR A 320 -17.97 13.86 -2.01
CA TYR A 320 -16.60 14.30 -1.90
C TYR A 320 -16.40 15.56 -2.74
N GLN A 321 -15.62 16.51 -2.24
CA GLN A 321 -15.19 17.64 -3.03
C GLN A 321 -14.19 17.16 -4.08
N ARG A 322 -14.48 17.37 -5.38
CA ARG A 322 -13.56 17.06 -6.46
C ARG A 322 -12.59 18.20 -6.69
N ILE A 323 -11.30 17.89 -6.72
CA ILE A 323 -10.20 18.82 -6.99
C ILE A 323 -9.31 18.20 -8.06
N ASP A 324 -9.20 18.86 -9.22
CA ASP A 324 -8.53 18.31 -10.40
C ASP A 324 -7.20 19.03 -10.70
N LEU A 325 -6.14 18.24 -10.93
CA LEU A 325 -4.83 18.68 -11.43
C LEU A 325 -4.53 17.95 -12.75
N LEU A 326 -5.13 18.42 -13.85
CA LEU A 326 -5.15 17.71 -15.13
C LEU A 326 -3.87 17.89 -15.95
N LYS A 327 -2.96 18.79 -15.56
CA LYS A 327 -1.71 19.04 -16.26
C LYS A 327 -0.52 18.56 -15.43
N ARG A 328 0.52 18.08 -16.10
CA ARG A 328 1.82 17.83 -15.48
C ARG A 328 2.46 19.15 -15.05
N PHE A 329 3.25 19.08 -13.99
CA PHE A 329 4.09 20.22 -13.59
C PHE A 329 5.24 20.40 -14.59
N GLY A 330 5.45 21.65 -15.05
CA GLY A 330 6.50 21.98 -16.01
C GLY A 330 6.14 21.63 -17.47
N PRO A 331 7.14 21.51 -18.36
CA PRO A 331 6.93 21.32 -19.80
C PRO A 331 6.55 19.88 -20.20
N ALA A 332 6.59 18.93 -19.27
CA ALA A 332 6.33 17.53 -19.54
C ALA A 332 4.88 17.30 -19.98
N LYS A 333 4.69 16.64 -21.14
CA LYS A 333 3.36 16.28 -21.67
C LYS A 333 3.05 14.80 -21.38
N MET A 334 1.76 14.46 -21.36
CA MET A 334 1.35 13.06 -21.31
C MET A 334 1.86 12.32 -22.55
N PRO A 335 2.34 11.07 -22.42
CA PRO A 335 2.84 10.31 -23.56
C PRO A 335 1.72 10.05 -24.57
N LYS A 336 2.06 10.03 -25.86
CA LYS A 336 1.17 9.57 -26.91
C LYS A 336 1.00 8.06 -26.78
N MET A 337 -0.24 7.61 -26.67
CA MET A 337 -0.56 6.16 -26.58
C MET A 337 -1.04 5.63 -27.93
N GLN A 338 -0.57 4.46 -28.32
CA GLN A 338 -0.91 3.78 -29.56
C GLN A 338 -1.12 2.29 -29.31
N ALA A 339 -2.09 1.70 -29.98
CA ALA A 339 -2.24 0.24 -29.99
C ALA A 339 -1.41 -0.35 -31.14
N ILE A 340 -0.84 -1.51 -30.88
CA ILE A 340 -0.30 -2.42 -31.90
C ILE A 340 -1.26 -3.59 -31.98
N ASP A 341 -1.92 -3.76 -33.14
CA ASP A 341 -2.85 -4.86 -33.37
C ASP A 341 -2.09 -6.15 -33.63
N MET A 342 -2.10 -7.04 -32.65
CA MET A 342 -1.37 -8.30 -32.70
C MET A 342 -1.99 -9.32 -33.66
N ARG A 343 -3.18 -9.07 -34.22
CA ARG A 343 -3.81 -9.91 -35.22
C ARG A 343 -3.18 -9.78 -36.62
N VAL A 344 -2.52 -8.61 -36.85
CA VAL A 344 -1.84 -8.32 -38.11
C VAL A 344 -0.32 -8.43 -38.02
N GLU A 345 0.22 -8.48 -36.84
CA GLU A 345 1.66 -8.69 -36.59
C GLU A 345 2.01 -10.18 -36.75
N THR A 346 2.97 -10.48 -37.61
CA THR A 346 3.46 -11.86 -37.77
C THR A 346 4.60 -12.14 -36.81
N LEU A 347 4.33 -12.93 -35.77
CA LEU A 347 5.34 -13.31 -34.78
C LEU A 347 5.58 -14.83 -34.77
N PRO A 348 6.83 -15.28 -34.61
CA PRO A 348 7.12 -16.68 -34.27
C PRO A 348 6.43 -17.09 -32.97
N SER A 349 6.04 -18.35 -32.83
CA SER A 349 5.27 -18.87 -31.70
C SER A 349 5.97 -18.74 -30.32
N ASP A 350 7.27 -18.48 -30.30
CA ASP A 350 8.12 -18.34 -29.13
C ASP A 350 8.47 -16.88 -28.79
N ARG A 351 7.91 -15.92 -29.54
CA ARG A 351 8.15 -14.48 -29.37
C ARG A 351 6.89 -13.72 -28.93
N TRP A 352 7.12 -12.61 -28.25
CA TRP A 352 6.06 -11.73 -27.70
C TRP A 352 6.23 -10.26 -28.10
N ILE A 353 7.44 -9.86 -28.53
CA ILE A 353 7.72 -8.46 -28.92
C ILE A 353 7.41 -8.32 -30.41
N SER A 354 6.42 -7.49 -30.76
CA SER A 354 6.08 -7.18 -32.15
C SER A 354 7.21 -6.47 -32.88
N GLN A 355 7.26 -6.60 -34.20
CA GLN A 355 8.26 -5.90 -35.03
C GLN A 355 8.12 -4.38 -34.89
N SER A 356 6.88 -3.89 -34.82
CA SER A 356 6.57 -2.47 -34.61
C SER A 356 7.12 -1.96 -33.28
N LEU A 357 6.97 -2.71 -32.18
CA LEU A 357 7.52 -2.32 -30.87
C LEU A 357 9.05 -2.41 -30.88
N LEU A 358 9.63 -3.45 -31.46
CA LEU A 358 11.08 -3.62 -31.55
C LEU A 358 11.75 -2.46 -32.31
N ALA A 359 11.16 -1.98 -33.39
CA ALA A 359 11.64 -0.81 -34.13
C ALA A 359 11.68 0.45 -33.24
N GLN A 360 10.67 0.63 -32.40
CA GLN A 360 10.63 1.74 -31.44
C GLN A 360 11.69 1.61 -30.34
N ILE A 361 11.97 0.40 -29.87
CA ILE A 361 13.04 0.14 -28.87
C ILE A 361 14.38 0.49 -29.47
N LYS A 362 14.71 0.00 -30.68
CA LYS A 362 15.97 0.28 -31.36
C LYS A 362 16.18 1.78 -31.58
N LEU A 363 15.14 2.49 -31.99
CA LEU A 363 15.19 3.96 -32.13
C LEU A 363 15.52 4.67 -30.81
N ARG A 364 15.11 4.14 -29.64
CA ARG A 364 15.43 4.70 -28.33
C ARG A 364 16.87 4.37 -27.91
N LEU A 365 17.34 3.17 -28.22
CA LEU A 365 18.75 2.79 -28.01
C LEU A 365 19.70 3.71 -28.75
N GLU A 366 19.44 3.99 -30.04
CA GLU A 366 20.22 4.94 -30.85
C GLU A 366 20.26 6.35 -30.23
N LYS A 367 19.15 6.78 -29.61
CA LYS A 367 19.02 8.08 -28.93
C LYS A 367 19.57 8.07 -27.50
N LYS A 368 20.07 6.97 -27.00
CA LYS A 368 20.50 6.77 -25.61
C LYS A 368 19.37 7.09 -24.62
N GLU A 369 18.16 6.68 -24.96
CA GLU A 369 16.96 6.82 -24.15
C GLU A 369 16.54 5.45 -23.60
N GLN A 370 15.86 5.45 -22.44
CA GLN A 370 15.41 4.22 -21.80
C GLN A 370 14.05 3.76 -22.33
N SER A 371 13.90 2.44 -22.43
CA SER A 371 12.65 1.77 -22.76
C SER A 371 12.19 0.89 -21.60
N LEU A 372 10.88 0.87 -21.32
CA LEU A 372 10.26 -0.03 -20.35
C LEU A 372 9.36 -1.02 -21.08
N LEU A 373 9.60 -2.30 -20.89
CA LEU A 373 8.73 -3.39 -21.31
C LEU A 373 7.93 -3.87 -20.10
N PHE A 374 6.65 -3.64 -20.14
CA PHE A 374 5.73 -3.96 -19.05
C PHE A 374 4.89 -5.19 -19.37
N ILE A 375 4.83 -6.11 -18.42
CA ILE A 375 3.91 -7.25 -18.46
C ILE A 375 3.00 -7.25 -17.24
N ASN A 376 1.67 -7.32 -17.47
CA ASN A 376 0.68 -7.37 -16.39
C ASN A 376 0.52 -8.82 -15.91
N ARG A 377 1.31 -9.20 -14.90
CA ARG A 377 1.44 -10.60 -14.44
C ARG A 377 0.34 -11.09 -13.48
N ARG A 378 -0.67 -10.30 -13.13
CA ARG A 378 -1.73 -10.80 -12.23
C ARG A 378 -2.61 -11.81 -12.95
N GLY A 379 -2.39 -13.11 -12.68
CA GLY A 379 -3.21 -14.23 -13.11
C GLY A 379 -2.58 -15.23 -14.09
N TYR A 380 -1.47 -14.90 -14.76
CA TYR A 380 -0.77 -15.81 -15.68
C TYR A 380 0.70 -15.94 -15.31
N ALA A 381 0.98 -16.80 -14.35
CA ALA A 381 2.33 -17.29 -14.14
C ALA A 381 2.69 -18.27 -15.28
N PRO A 382 3.91 -18.24 -15.85
CA PRO A 382 4.32 -19.27 -16.79
C PRO A 382 4.16 -20.63 -16.14
N VAL A 383 3.31 -21.47 -16.72
CA VAL A 383 3.04 -22.81 -16.19
C VAL A 383 4.15 -23.73 -16.64
N THR A 384 4.76 -24.46 -15.71
CA THR A 384 5.70 -25.52 -16.05
C THR A 384 4.92 -26.75 -16.46
N LEU A 385 5.06 -27.17 -17.72
CA LEU A 385 4.40 -28.36 -18.24
C LEU A 385 5.38 -29.29 -18.97
N CYS A 386 4.97 -30.54 -19.07
CA CYS A 386 5.67 -31.54 -19.87
C CYS A 386 5.22 -31.47 -21.33
N ARG A 387 6.14 -31.23 -22.25
CA ARG A 387 5.83 -31.22 -23.71
C ARG A 387 5.52 -32.62 -24.27
N ALA A 388 5.79 -33.69 -23.53
CA ALA A 388 5.51 -35.05 -23.98
C ALA A 388 4.06 -35.47 -23.68
N CYS A 389 3.53 -35.16 -22.48
CA CYS A 389 2.19 -35.60 -22.06
C CYS A 389 1.22 -34.46 -21.71
N GLY A 390 1.67 -33.19 -21.77
CA GLY A 390 0.84 -32.04 -21.43
C GLY A 390 0.61 -31.80 -19.93
N GLU A 391 1.16 -32.66 -19.04
CA GLU A 391 0.99 -32.53 -17.59
C GLU A 391 1.59 -31.21 -17.08
N GLN A 392 0.82 -30.48 -16.29
CA GLN A 392 1.22 -29.22 -15.66
C GLN A 392 1.64 -29.47 -14.22
N VAL A 393 2.85 -29.04 -13.83
CA VAL A 393 3.36 -29.26 -12.49
C VAL A 393 2.51 -28.49 -11.47
N GLY A 394 1.78 -29.25 -10.66
CA GLY A 394 0.93 -28.73 -9.57
C GLY A 394 1.70 -28.53 -8.27
N CYS A 395 1.19 -27.67 -7.42
CA CYS A 395 1.69 -27.51 -6.06
C CYS A 395 1.16 -28.68 -5.18
N PRO A 396 1.99 -29.33 -4.34
CA PRO A 396 1.52 -30.39 -3.47
C PRO A 396 0.49 -29.96 -2.42
N HIS A 397 0.46 -28.66 -2.11
CA HIS A 397 -0.39 -28.10 -1.05
C HIS A 397 -1.54 -27.25 -1.56
N CYS A 398 -1.54 -26.89 -2.86
CA CYS A 398 -2.52 -26.00 -3.47
C CYS A 398 -2.95 -26.55 -4.84
N ASP A 399 -4.11 -26.13 -5.34
CA ASP A 399 -4.52 -26.34 -6.74
C ASP A 399 -3.83 -25.36 -7.71
N ALA A 400 -2.90 -24.56 -7.21
CA ALA A 400 -2.10 -23.67 -8.03
C ALA A 400 -0.99 -24.44 -8.76
N ARG A 401 -0.61 -23.94 -9.92
CA ARG A 401 0.51 -24.48 -10.69
C ARG A 401 1.82 -23.90 -10.17
N LEU A 402 2.88 -24.71 -10.21
CA LEU A 402 4.23 -24.26 -9.89
C LEU A 402 4.82 -23.50 -11.08
N VAL A 403 5.49 -22.41 -10.75
CA VAL A 403 6.14 -21.50 -11.69
C VAL A 403 7.63 -21.70 -11.64
N GLU A 404 8.28 -21.85 -12.79
CA GLU A 404 9.72 -21.89 -12.89
C GLU A 404 10.32 -20.50 -12.70
N HIS A 405 11.16 -20.34 -11.68
CA HIS A 405 12.03 -19.18 -11.45
C HIS A 405 13.45 -19.52 -11.87
N ARG A 406 13.82 -19.22 -13.09
CA ARG A 406 15.12 -19.60 -13.67
C ARG A 406 16.31 -19.01 -12.92
N PHE A 407 16.22 -17.75 -12.48
CA PHE A 407 17.30 -17.10 -11.73
C PHE A 407 17.56 -17.77 -10.38
N SER A 408 16.55 -18.26 -9.70
CA SER A 408 16.67 -19.02 -8.46
C SER A 408 16.80 -20.52 -8.67
N LYS A 409 16.66 -21.02 -9.91
CA LYS A 409 16.66 -22.44 -10.30
C LYS A 409 15.69 -23.28 -9.46
N ARG A 410 14.47 -22.75 -9.26
CA ARG A 410 13.43 -23.39 -8.45
C ARG A 410 12.05 -23.27 -9.08
N LEU A 411 11.19 -24.22 -8.76
CA LEU A 411 9.74 -24.11 -8.95
C LEU A 411 9.13 -23.51 -7.71
N MET A 412 8.24 -22.50 -7.85
CA MET A 412 7.60 -21.83 -6.73
C MET A 412 6.08 -21.76 -6.91
N CYS A 413 5.35 -22.00 -5.84
CA CYS A 413 3.93 -21.74 -5.76
C CYS A 413 3.69 -20.31 -5.26
N HIS A 414 3.18 -19.42 -6.11
CA HIS A 414 2.87 -18.03 -5.73
C HIS A 414 1.69 -17.90 -4.76
N GLN A 415 0.94 -18.98 -4.51
CA GLN A 415 -0.20 -18.98 -3.61
C GLN A 415 0.17 -19.30 -2.16
N CYS A 416 1.07 -20.25 -1.93
CA CYS A 416 1.45 -20.68 -0.58
C CYS A 416 2.94 -20.50 -0.25
N GLY A 417 3.75 -20.13 -1.25
CA GLY A 417 5.19 -19.98 -1.09
C GLY A 417 5.98 -21.30 -1.12
N GLU A 418 5.35 -22.45 -1.40
CA GLU A 418 6.05 -23.73 -1.56
C GLU A 418 7.10 -23.63 -2.65
N THR A 419 8.30 -24.18 -2.38
CA THR A 419 9.41 -24.17 -3.34
C THR A 419 9.97 -25.57 -3.51
N GLN A 420 10.21 -25.94 -4.78
CA GLN A 420 10.81 -27.23 -5.14
C GLN A 420 12.00 -27.02 -6.10
N PRO A 421 12.97 -27.94 -6.17
CA PRO A 421 13.97 -27.93 -7.25
C PRO A 421 13.33 -28.02 -8.63
N LEU A 422 14.04 -27.60 -9.66
CA LEU A 422 13.62 -27.86 -11.05
C LEU A 422 13.52 -29.39 -11.27
N LEU A 423 12.54 -29.78 -12.04
CA LEU A 423 12.32 -31.20 -12.35
C LEU A 423 13.06 -31.57 -13.64
N ASP A 424 13.94 -32.53 -13.57
CA ASP A 424 14.64 -33.08 -14.73
C ASP A 424 13.73 -33.99 -15.58
N ALA A 425 12.76 -34.66 -14.93
CA ALA A 425 11.80 -35.53 -15.55
C ALA A 425 10.35 -35.19 -15.15
N CYS A 426 9.41 -35.51 -16.01
CA CYS A 426 7.99 -35.30 -15.75
C CYS A 426 7.50 -36.22 -14.61
N PRO A 427 6.80 -35.68 -13.59
CA PRO A 427 6.27 -36.50 -12.50
C PRO A 427 5.16 -37.47 -12.96
N SER A 428 4.52 -37.20 -14.10
CA SER A 428 3.42 -38.04 -14.62
C SER A 428 3.90 -39.11 -15.60
N CYS A 429 4.70 -38.74 -16.63
CA CYS A 429 5.13 -39.68 -17.67
C CYS A 429 6.61 -40.08 -17.58
N SER A 430 7.35 -39.58 -16.59
CA SER A 430 8.78 -39.89 -16.33
C SER A 430 9.75 -39.51 -17.47
N VAL A 431 9.29 -38.84 -18.53
CA VAL A 431 10.15 -38.42 -19.63
C VAL A 431 11.04 -37.26 -19.19
N ALA A 432 12.36 -37.45 -19.32
CA ALA A 432 13.35 -36.43 -18.98
C ALA A 432 13.54 -35.38 -20.09
N GLY A 433 13.97 -34.16 -19.70
CA GLY A 433 14.32 -33.09 -20.64
C GLY A 433 13.14 -32.50 -21.43
N ARG A 434 11.88 -32.82 -21.06
CA ARG A 434 10.68 -32.31 -21.73
C ARG A 434 9.88 -31.32 -20.90
N MET A 435 10.38 -30.97 -19.71
CA MET A 435 9.75 -29.93 -18.90
C MET A 435 10.02 -28.56 -19.52
N ALA A 436 8.96 -27.77 -19.69
CA ALA A 436 9.07 -26.42 -20.24
C ALA A 436 8.12 -25.47 -19.53
N ALA A 437 8.60 -24.28 -19.21
CA ALA A 437 7.74 -23.20 -18.78
C ALA A 437 7.06 -22.58 -20.02
N ILE A 438 5.76 -22.40 -20.01
CA ILE A 438 4.97 -21.84 -21.12
C ILE A 438 4.29 -20.55 -20.69
N GLY A 439 4.31 -19.55 -21.56
CA GLY A 439 3.73 -18.22 -21.36
C GLY A 439 4.80 -17.12 -21.30
N PRO A 440 4.41 -15.84 -21.53
CA PRO A 440 5.32 -14.70 -21.46
C PRO A 440 5.68 -14.43 -20.00
N GLY A 441 6.75 -15.07 -19.51
CA GLY A 441 7.35 -14.73 -18.23
C GLY A 441 8.31 -13.55 -18.37
N ILE A 442 8.52 -12.81 -17.27
CA ILE A 442 9.45 -11.67 -17.26
C ILE A 442 10.87 -12.08 -17.69
N GLU A 443 11.29 -13.30 -17.34
CA GLU A 443 12.60 -13.84 -17.65
C GLU A 443 12.72 -14.16 -19.15
N ARG A 444 11.68 -14.75 -19.75
CA ARG A 444 11.66 -15.03 -21.19
C ARG A 444 11.61 -13.75 -22.02
N LEU A 445 10.86 -12.76 -21.56
CA LEU A 445 10.85 -11.47 -22.22
C LEU A 445 12.23 -10.78 -22.13
N ALA A 446 12.94 -10.95 -21.02
CA ALA A 446 14.31 -10.46 -20.87
C ALA A 446 15.27 -11.22 -21.79
N ASP A 447 15.14 -12.56 -21.91
CA ASP A 447 15.95 -13.38 -22.83
C ASP A 447 15.68 -13.00 -24.30
N GLU A 448 14.40 -12.79 -24.64
CA GLU A 448 14.01 -12.39 -26.00
C GLU A 448 14.61 -11.03 -26.37
N ILE A 449 14.47 -10.03 -25.50
CA ILE A 449 15.00 -8.69 -25.80
C ILE A 449 16.55 -8.68 -25.79
N ALA A 450 17.21 -9.52 -24.99
CA ALA A 450 18.65 -9.69 -25.00
C ALA A 450 19.14 -10.27 -26.34
N ALA A 451 18.40 -11.22 -26.90
CA ALA A 451 18.72 -11.78 -28.21
C ALA A 451 18.45 -10.79 -29.36
N LEU A 452 17.44 -9.92 -29.23
CA LEU A 452 17.07 -8.94 -30.25
C LEU A 452 17.91 -7.65 -30.22
N CYS A 453 18.49 -7.32 -29.07
CA CYS A 453 19.30 -6.13 -28.81
C CYS A 453 20.51 -6.50 -27.92
N PRO A 454 21.51 -7.25 -28.45
CA PRO A 454 22.63 -7.76 -27.65
C PRO A 454 23.54 -6.68 -27.09
N GLU A 455 23.54 -5.48 -27.66
CA GLU A 455 24.30 -4.32 -27.20
C GLU A 455 23.63 -3.58 -26.02
N ALA A 456 22.36 -3.87 -25.73
CA ALA A 456 21.60 -3.14 -24.71
C ALA A 456 21.84 -3.69 -23.31
N ARG A 457 21.97 -2.78 -22.34
CA ARG A 457 21.99 -3.12 -20.91
C ARG A 457 20.57 -3.32 -20.39
N ILE A 458 20.23 -4.56 -20.04
CA ILE A 458 18.89 -4.93 -19.62
C ILE A 458 18.80 -5.04 -18.10
N ALA A 459 17.78 -4.43 -17.50
CA ALA A 459 17.46 -4.58 -16.09
C ALA A 459 16.09 -5.22 -15.93
N VAL A 460 16.01 -6.23 -15.07
CA VAL A 460 14.74 -6.90 -14.72
C VAL A 460 14.28 -6.44 -13.34
N LEU A 461 13.02 -5.95 -13.26
CA LEU A 461 12.39 -5.48 -12.03
C LEU A 461 11.13 -6.31 -11.71
N SER A 462 11.29 -7.28 -10.82
CA SER A 462 10.19 -8.07 -10.26
C SER A 462 10.39 -8.21 -8.75
N SER A 463 9.30 -8.19 -7.97
CA SER A 463 9.34 -8.36 -6.51
C SER A 463 10.04 -9.63 -6.04
N ASP A 464 9.98 -10.67 -6.87
CA ASP A 464 10.46 -12.02 -6.54
C ASP A 464 11.99 -12.15 -6.69
N LEU A 465 12.64 -11.17 -7.30
CA LEU A 465 14.10 -11.21 -7.59
C LEU A 465 14.96 -10.59 -6.49
N PHE A 466 14.36 -9.88 -5.54
CA PHE A 466 15.10 -9.15 -4.52
C PHE A 466 14.91 -9.76 -3.14
N ALA A 467 16.02 -10.12 -2.50
CA ALA A 467 16.02 -10.68 -1.15
C ALA A 467 15.60 -9.67 -0.06
N SER A 468 15.68 -8.36 -0.35
CA SER A 468 15.32 -7.31 0.59
C SER A 468 14.81 -6.05 -0.11
N ALA A 469 14.00 -5.26 0.60
CA ALA A 469 13.56 -3.94 0.14
C ALA A 469 14.73 -2.97 -0.12
N ARG A 470 15.85 -3.16 0.59
CA ARG A 470 17.06 -2.35 0.39
C ARG A 470 17.70 -2.64 -0.97
N ALA A 471 17.92 -3.91 -1.32
CA ALA A 471 18.47 -4.32 -2.60
C ALA A 471 17.62 -3.83 -3.78
N LEU A 472 16.29 -3.88 -3.62
CA LEU A 472 15.37 -3.33 -4.61
C LEU A 472 15.56 -1.81 -4.78
N LYS A 473 15.67 -1.05 -3.69
CA LYS A 473 15.88 0.40 -3.74
C LYS A 473 17.21 0.77 -4.43
N GLU A 474 18.27 0.08 -4.09
CA GLU A 474 19.60 0.27 -4.70
C GLU A 474 19.52 0.03 -6.21
N LYS A 475 18.84 -1.06 -6.64
CA LYS A 475 18.68 -1.36 -8.08
C LYS A 475 17.85 -0.32 -8.82
N ILE A 476 16.78 0.17 -8.22
CA ILE A 476 15.95 1.24 -8.80
C ILE A 476 16.75 2.53 -8.97
N GLN A 477 17.59 2.87 -7.99
CA GLN A 477 18.45 4.04 -8.06
C GLN A 477 19.47 3.91 -9.19
N GLU A 478 20.16 2.76 -9.31
CA GLU A 478 21.10 2.49 -10.41
C GLU A 478 20.44 2.68 -11.79
N ILE A 479 19.21 2.15 -11.96
CA ILE A 479 18.46 2.30 -13.21
C ILE A 479 18.08 3.76 -13.46
N GLY A 480 17.68 4.50 -12.42
CA GLY A 480 17.40 5.93 -12.50
C GLY A 480 18.61 6.75 -12.92
N ASP A 481 19.80 6.35 -12.49
CA ASP A 481 21.08 6.96 -12.83
C ASP A 481 21.61 6.52 -14.22
N GLY A 482 20.85 5.68 -14.94
CA GLY A 482 21.15 5.32 -16.33
C GLY A 482 21.95 4.02 -16.48
N ALA A 483 21.98 3.14 -15.48
CA ALA A 483 22.68 1.85 -15.57
C ALA A 483 21.99 0.83 -16.49
N ALA A 484 20.81 1.10 -17.00
CA ALA A 484 20.07 0.24 -17.92
C ALA A 484 19.49 1.04 -19.10
N ASP A 485 19.45 0.40 -20.27
CA ASP A 485 18.86 0.96 -21.48
C ASP A 485 17.45 0.42 -21.69
N ILE A 486 17.22 -0.86 -21.31
CA ILE A 486 15.90 -1.51 -21.37
C ILE A 486 15.57 -2.07 -19.99
N ILE A 487 14.38 -1.71 -19.50
CA ILE A 487 13.82 -2.19 -18.25
C ILE A 487 12.73 -3.18 -18.58
N VAL A 488 12.79 -4.39 -18.05
CA VAL A 488 11.70 -5.38 -18.14
C VAL A 488 11.06 -5.50 -16.77
N GLY A 489 9.75 -5.24 -16.67
CA GLY A 489 9.15 -5.17 -15.34
C GLY A 489 7.66 -5.53 -15.28
N THR A 490 7.21 -5.83 -14.06
CA THR A 490 5.80 -6.09 -13.71
C THR A 490 5.21 -4.87 -12.98
N GLN A 491 4.16 -5.06 -12.20
CA GLN A 491 3.46 -3.98 -11.48
C GLN A 491 4.37 -3.11 -10.58
N LEU A 492 5.55 -3.62 -10.20
CA LEU A 492 6.52 -2.87 -9.41
C LEU A 492 6.97 -1.58 -10.13
N VAL A 493 7.19 -1.64 -11.43
CA VAL A 493 7.63 -0.49 -12.24
C VAL A 493 6.52 0.55 -12.46
N ALA A 494 5.26 0.16 -12.28
CA ALA A 494 4.12 1.07 -12.35
C ALA A 494 4.07 2.02 -11.13
N LYS A 495 4.70 1.66 -10.01
CA LYS A 495 4.57 2.35 -8.72
C LYS A 495 5.78 3.23 -8.40
N GLY A 496 5.53 4.51 -8.07
CA GLY A 496 6.38 5.41 -7.30
C GLY A 496 7.75 5.83 -7.87
N HIS A 497 8.33 5.14 -8.85
CA HIS A 497 9.71 5.36 -9.27
C HIS A 497 9.83 6.40 -10.38
N ASN A 498 10.93 7.15 -10.37
CA ASN A 498 11.24 8.14 -11.38
C ASN A 498 12.45 7.68 -12.23
N PHE A 499 12.21 7.54 -13.54
CA PHE A 499 13.25 7.22 -14.52
C PHE A 499 13.35 8.39 -15.52
N PRO A 500 14.29 9.33 -15.31
CA PRO A 500 14.34 10.57 -16.09
C PRO A 500 14.54 10.36 -17.60
N ASN A 501 15.25 9.30 -17.99
CA ASN A 501 15.56 8.99 -19.37
C ASN A 501 14.53 8.08 -20.05
N LEU A 502 13.45 7.68 -19.35
CA LEU A 502 12.43 6.79 -19.87
C LEU A 502 11.49 7.54 -20.82
N THR A 503 11.58 7.21 -22.12
CA THR A 503 10.76 7.83 -23.18
C THR A 503 9.84 6.86 -23.88
N LEU A 504 10.07 5.54 -23.74
CA LEU A 504 9.23 4.49 -24.34
C LEU A 504 8.68 3.55 -23.26
N VAL A 505 7.38 3.29 -23.33
CA VAL A 505 6.72 2.20 -22.60
C VAL A 505 6.08 1.25 -23.62
N GLY A 506 6.45 -0.02 -23.59
CA GLY A 506 5.84 -1.10 -24.32
C GLY A 506 5.08 -2.03 -23.39
N VAL A 507 3.76 -2.12 -23.55
CA VAL A 507 2.92 -3.10 -22.85
C VAL A 507 2.84 -4.33 -23.73
N ILE A 508 3.33 -5.47 -23.23
CA ILE A 508 3.48 -6.70 -24.03
C ILE A 508 2.16 -7.40 -24.28
N ASP A 509 1.25 -7.38 -23.31
CA ASP A 509 -0.09 -7.94 -23.42
C ASP A 509 -1.07 -7.08 -22.63
N ALA A 510 -1.81 -6.25 -23.35
CA ALA A 510 -2.81 -5.36 -22.73
C ALA A 510 -4.12 -6.09 -22.43
N ASP A 511 -4.38 -7.25 -23.05
CA ASP A 511 -5.62 -8.01 -22.90
C ASP A 511 -5.62 -8.88 -21.65
N LEU A 512 -4.45 -9.23 -21.16
CA LEU A 512 -4.28 -10.15 -20.02
C LEU A 512 -5.06 -9.72 -18.78
N GLY A 513 -5.14 -8.43 -18.52
CA GLY A 513 -5.89 -7.87 -17.40
C GLY A 513 -7.41 -7.83 -17.62
N LEU A 514 -7.88 -7.98 -18.86
CA LEU A 514 -9.30 -7.93 -19.23
C LEU A 514 -9.94 -9.33 -19.23
N GLN A 515 -9.12 -10.38 -19.19
CA GLN A 515 -9.58 -11.77 -19.19
C GLN A 515 -9.95 -12.18 -17.75
N GLY A 516 -11.10 -12.84 -17.61
CA GLY A 516 -11.54 -13.39 -16.33
C GLY A 516 -12.85 -12.80 -15.81
N SER A 517 -13.31 -13.35 -14.70
CA SER A 517 -14.59 -13.03 -14.07
C SER A 517 -14.48 -12.00 -12.93
N ASP A 518 -13.36 -11.30 -12.83
CA ASP A 518 -13.19 -10.27 -11.78
C ASP A 518 -14.01 -9.04 -12.14
N LEU A 519 -14.89 -8.64 -11.23
CA LEU A 519 -15.72 -7.44 -11.37
C LEU A 519 -14.91 -6.17 -11.63
N ARG A 520 -13.66 -6.10 -11.14
CA ARG A 520 -12.78 -4.94 -11.25
C ARG A 520 -11.72 -5.05 -12.34
N ALA A 521 -11.81 -6.06 -13.20
CA ALA A 521 -10.82 -6.29 -14.26
C ALA A 521 -10.62 -5.06 -15.16
N ALA A 522 -11.71 -4.46 -15.64
CA ALA A 522 -11.68 -3.25 -16.45
C ALA A 522 -11.06 -2.05 -15.72
N GLU A 523 -11.51 -1.80 -14.49
CA GLU A 523 -11.00 -0.74 -13.61
C GLU A 523 -9.48 -0.89 -13.39
N HIS A 524 -9.03 -2.07 -12.95
CA HIS A 524 -7.62 -2.33 -12.67
C HIS A 524 -6.75 -2.24 -13.93
N THR A 525 -7.25 -2.75 -15.07
CA THR A 525 -6.52 -2.66 -16.33
C THR A 525 -6.36 -1.20 -16.76
N PHE A 526 -7.44 -0.43 -16.72
CA PHE A 526 -7.40 1.00 -17.03
C PHE A 526 -6.38 1.73 -16.13
N GLN A 527 -6.46 1.53 -14.81
CA GLN A 527 -5.58 2.16 -13.83
C GLN A 527 -4.09 1.84 -14.09
N ILE A 528 -3.77 0.55 -14.25
CA ILE A 528 -2.39 0.10 -14.43
C ILE A 528 -1.81 0.61 -15.75
N MET A 529 -2.55 0.51 -16.84
CA MET A 529 -2.08 0.96 -18.16
C MET A 529 -1.83 2.47 -18.19
N ARG A 530 -2.72 3.27 -17.58
CA ARG A 530 -2.55 4.71 -17.44
C ARG A 530 -1.35 5.08 -16.57
N GLN A 531 -1.13 4.35 -15.48
CA GLN A 531 0.03 4.57 -14.60
C GLN A 531 1.34 4.25 -15.29
N VAL A 532 1.43 3.09 -15.93
CA VAL A 532 2.64 2.62 -16.61
C VAL A 532 2.95 3.53 -17.81
N ALA A 533 1.97 3.83 -18.65
CA ALA A 533 2.13 4.78 -19.74
C ALA A 533 2.60 6.14 -19.23
N GLY A 534 2.03 6.61 -18.11
CA GLY A 534 2.40 7.86 -17.45
C GLY A 534 3.85 7.91 -16.93
N ARG A 535 4.63 6.82 -17.01
CA ARG A 535 6.07 6.83 -16.68
C ARG A 535 6.92 7.46 -17.79
N ALA A 536 6.51 7.29 -19.05
CA ALA A 536 7.27 7.86 -20.15
C ALA A 536 7.18 9.39 -20.20
N GLY A 537 8.27 10.05 -20.56
CA GLY A 537 8.32 11.48 -20.82
C GLY A 537 8.09 12.36 -19.59
N ARG A 538 8.70 12.05 -18.47
CA ARG A 538 8.60 12.86 -17.23
C ARG A 538 9.53 14.06 -17.17
N ALA A 539 10.62 14.03 -17.94
CA ALA A 539 11.54 15.13 -18.06
C ALA A 539 11.18 16.04 -19.26
N GLN A 540 12.15 16.60 -19.94
CA GLN A 540 11.95 17.49 -21.10
C GLN A 540 11.64 16.73 -22.40
N ARG A 541 11.80 15.39 -22.44
CA ARG A 541 11.65 14.57 -23.65
C ARG A 541 10.21 14.06 -23.77
N ALA A 542 9.66 14.08 -24.98
CA ALA A 542 8.33 13.53 -25.25
C ALA A 542 8.34 11.99 -25.08
N GLY A 543 7.36 11.47 -24.35
CA GLY A 543 7.18 10.04 -24.16
C GLY A 543 6.18 9.43 -25.15
N SER A 544 6.33 8.11 -25.39
CA SER A 544 5.39 7.29 -26.17
C SER A 544 5.07 6.00 -25.40
N ALA A 545 3.84 5.52 -25.52
CA ALA A 545 3.42 4.25 -24.97
C ALA A 545 2.74 3.40 -26.07
N TYR A 546 3.17 2.16 -26.20
CA TYR A 546 2.62 1.21 -27.16
C TYR A 546 1.99 0.03 -26.42
N LEU A 547 0.75 -0.29 -26.78
CA LEU A 547 -0.03 -1.39 -26.18
C LEU A 547 -0.20 -2.48 -27.24
N GLN A 548 0.45 -3.61 -27.04
CA GLN A 548 0.18 -4.80 -27.86
C GLN A 548 -1.13 -5.44 -27.41
N THR A 549 -2.07 -5.61 -28.32
CA THR A 549 -3.41 -6.12 -28.03
C THR A 549 -3.98 -6.89 -29.22
N HIS A 550 -4.73 -7.97 -28.94
CA HIS A 550 -5.55 -8.68 -29.91
C HIS A 550 -6.97 -8.11 -30.00
N GLN A 551 -7.32 -7.17 -29.13
CA GLN A 551 -8.64 -6.56 -29.02
C GLN A 551 -8.56 -5.03 -29.05
N PRO A 552 -7.99 -4.41 -30.11
CA PRO A 552 -7.81 -2.95 -30.16
C PRO A 552 -9.15 -2.20 -30.08
N GLU A 553 -10.27 -2.81 -30.47
CA GLU A 553 -11.62 -2.20 -30.39
C GLU A 553 -12.25 -2.31 -29.01
N HIS A 554 -11.65 -3.05 -28.07
CA HIS A 554 -12.21 -3.22 -26.73
C HIS A 554 -12.42 -1.86 -26.05
N PRO A 555 -13.60 -1.59 -25.42
CA PRO A 555 -13.94 -0.27 -24.89
C PRO A 555 -12.90 0.28 -23.90
N VAL A 556 -12.30 -0.58 -23.08
CA VAL A 556 -11.23 -0.20 -22.12
C VAL A 556 -9.98 0.26 -22.86
N ILE A 557 -9.55 -0.50 -23.89
CA ILE A 557 -8.37 -0.14 -24.71
C ILE A 557 -8.62 1.19 -25.43
N GLN A 558 -9.78 1.35 -26.03
CA GLN A 558 -10.16 2.61 -26.71
C GLN A 558 -10.17 3.81 -25.73
N ALA A 559 -10.69 3.64 -24.52
CA ALA A 559 -10.68 4.68 -23.50
C ALA A 559 -9.25 5.06 -23.08
N ILE A 560 -8.36 4.06 -22.95
CA ILE A 560 -6.95 4.27 -22.63
C ILE A 560 -6.27 5.09 -23.74
N LEU A 561 -6.48 4.71 -25.00
CA LEU A 561 -5.86 5.36 -26.17
C LEU A 561 -6.33 6.81 -26.36
N LYS A 562 -7.63 7.06 -26.19
CA LYS A 562 -8.23 8.39 -26.27
C LYS A 562 -7.87 9.28 -25.09
N GLY A 563 -7.49 8.69 -23.97
CA GLY A 563 -7.23 9.41 -22.72
C GLY A 563 -8.49 9.97 -22.07
N ASP A 564 -9.67 9.50 -22.47
CA ASP A 564 -10.97 9.95 -21.93
C ASP A 564 -11.33 9.17 -20.66
N GLU A 565 -10.77 9.61 -19.56
CA GLU A 565 -11.00 9.00 -18.24
C GLU A 565 -12.44 9.15 -17.77
N GLU A 566 -13.06 10.29 -18.06
CA GLU A 566 -14.43 10.57 -17.59
C GLU A 566 -15.45 9.66 -18.30
N ALA A 567 -15.30 9.49 -19.60
CA ALA A 567 -16.15 8.57 -20.34
C ALA A 567 -16.00 7.13 -19.83
N PHE A 568 -14.77 6.71 -19.54
CA PHE A 568 -14.50 5.39 -18.97
C PHE A 568 -15.19 5.19 -17.62
N TRP A 569 -14.96 6.09 -16.66
CA TRP A 569 -15.55 5.96 -15.32
C TRP A 569 -17.06 6.04 -15.34
N ASN A 570 -17.63 6.88 -16.19
CA ASN A 570 -19.07 6.98 -16.33
C ASN A 570 -19.69 5.71 -16.97
N ALA A 571 -19.01 5.08 -17.92
CA ALA A 571 -19.45 3.81 -18.51
C ALA A 571 -19.39 2.67 -17.48
N GLU A 572 -18.28 2.56 -16.74
CA GLU A 572 -18.08 1.58 -15.69
C GLU A 572 -19.11 1.75 -14.55
N ALA A 573 -19.37 3.01 -14.15
CA ALA A 573 -20.39 3.31 -13.15
C ALA A 573 -21.78 2.85 -13.59
N ARG A 574 -22.20 3.14 -14.84
CA ARG A 574 -23.50 2.69 -15.37
C ARG A 574 -23.61 1.17 -15.40
N MET A 575 -22.57 0.47 -15.83
CA MET A 575 -22.54 -1.00 -15.86
C MET A 575 -22.72 -1.58 -14.45
N ARG A 576 -21.98 -1.07 -13.46
CA ARG A 576 -22.09 -1.55 -12.07
C ARG A 576 -23.42 -1.16 -11.42
N GLN A 577 -23.97 -0.02 -11.77
CA GLN A 577 -25.29 0.41 -11.30
C GLN A 577 -26.40 -0.51 -11.82
N SER A 578 -26.39 -0.83 -13.10
CA SER A 578 -27.36 -1.78 -13.68
C SER A 578 -27.25 -3.18 -13.08
N ALA A 579 -26.01 -3.60 -12.74
CA ALA A 579 -25.76 -4.87 -12.09
C ALA A 579 -25.99 -4.85 -10.57
N LEU A 580 -26.29 -3.69 -9.95
CA LEU A 580 -26.42 -3.52 -8.49
C LEU A 580 -25.24 -4.11 -7.71
N VAL A 581 -24.02 -3.78 -8.14
CA VAL A 581 -22.76 -4.19 -7.48
C VAL A 581 -22.00 -2.95 -6.99
N PRO A 582 -20.98 -3.08 -6.12
CA PRO A 582 -20.26 -1.92 -5.58
C PRO A 582 -19.77 -0.95 -6.67
N PRO A 583 -19.93 0.36 -6.46
CA PRO A 583 -20.39 1.05 -5.25
C PRO A 583 -21.91 1.27 -5.14
N PHE A 584 -22.73 0.69 -6.00
CA PHE A 584 -24.19 0.87 -6.04
C PHE A 584 -24.94 -0.23 -5.27
N GLY A 585 -24.33 -1.35 -5.01
CA GLY A 585 -24.80 -2.45 -4.16
C GLY A 585 -23.75 -2.82 -3.13
N ARG A 586 -24.03 -3.88 -2.36
CA ARG A 586 -23.10 -4.48 -1.41
C ARG A 586 -22.79 -5.91 -1.82
N LEU A 587 -21.54 -6.30 -1.62
CA LEU A 587 -21.12 -7.68 -1.77
C LEU A 587 -20.48 -8.17 -0.47
N VAL A 588 -20.71 -9.43 -0.15
CA VAL A 588 -20.03 -10.09 0.97
C VAL A 588 -19.52 -11.43 0.48
N GLY A 589 -18.22 -11.63 0.54
CA GLY A 589 -17.57 -12.89 0.25
C GLY A 589 -17.45 -13.74 1.52
N LEU A 590 -17.89 -14.98 1.46
CA LEU A 590 -17.59 -16.00 2.47
C LEU A 590 -16.66 -17.04 1.88
N VAL A 591 -15.54 -17.31 2.56
CA VAL A 591 -14.65 -18.41 2.22
C VAL A 591 -14.62 -19.39 3.39
N ILE A 592 -15.14 -20.59 3.14
CA ILE A 592 -15.18 -21.71 4.07
C ILE A 592 -14.03 -22.63 3.72
N SER A 593 -13.18 -22.98 4.67
CA SER A 593 -12.06 -23.87 4.44
C SER A 593 -12.00 -25.03 5.45
N ALA A 594 -11.77 -26.23 4.93
CA ALA A 594 -11.66 -27.47 5.70
C ALA A 594 -10.47 -28.34 5.22
N VAL A 595 -10.19 -29.40 5.96
CA VAL A 595 -9.17 -30.39 5.57
C VAL A 595 -9.68 -31.23 4.39
N THR A 596 -10.98 -31.51 4.34
CA THR A 596 -11.63 -32.21 3.24
C THR A 596 -12.55 -31.29 2.45
N GLN A 597 -12.80 -31.61 1.20
CA GLN A 597 -13.69 -30.85 0.34
C GLN A 597 -15.15 -31.02 0.76
N GLU A 598 -15.52 -32.23 1.13
CA GLU A 598 -16.85 -32.63 1.56
C GLU A 598 -17.29 -31.81 2.77
N GLU A 599 -16.44 -31.72 3.81
CA GLU A 599 -16.75 -30.91 5.02
C GLU A 599 -16.97 -29.43 4.68
N ALA A 600 -16.15 -28.86 3.78
CA ALA A 600 -16.30 -27.48 3.36
C ALA A 600 -17.62 -27.25 2.60
N PHE A 601 -17.97 -28.17 1.70
CA PHE A 601 -19.21 -28.11 0.93
C PHE A 601 -20.44 -28.33 1.80
N GLU A 602 -20.45 -29.34 2.66
CA GLU A 602 -21.58 -29.62 3.56
C GLU A 602 -21.92 -28.40 4.42
N TYR A 603 -20.90 -27.79 5.03
CA TYR A 603 -21.12 -26.60 5.85
C TYR A 603 -21.58 -25.40 5.02
N ALA A 604 -21.04 -25.20 3.83
CA ALA A 604 -21.45 -24.15 2.90
C ALA A 604 -22.91 -24.35 2.44
N GLN A 605 -23.31 -25.58 2.10
CA GLN A 605 -24.71 -25.93 1.77
C GLN A 605 -25.65 -25.70 2.95
N HIS A 606 -25.21 -26.08 4.16
CA HIS A 606 -25.99 -25.82 5.37
C HIS A 606 -26.27 -24.33 5.54
N LEU A 607 -25.24 -23.49 5.38
CA LEU A 607 -25.40 -22.04 5.43
C LEU A 607 -26.33 -21.52 4.31
N ALA A 608 -26.15 -22.00 3.07
CA ALA A 608 -26.99 -21.57 1.95
C ALA A 608 -28.47 -21.91 2.15
N ARG A 609 -28.79 -23.11 2.65
CA ARG A 609 -30.18 -23.55 2.97
C ARG A 609 -30.78 -22.73 4.10
N ASN A 610 -30.01 -22.26 5.05
CA ASN A 610 -30.46 -21.48 6.19
C ASN A 610 -30.26 -19.96 6.00
N SER A 611 -30.34 -19.47 4.77
CA SER A 611 -30.09 -18.07 4.40
C SER A 611 -31.25 -17.11 4.72
N ARG A 612 -32.33 -17.57 5.39
CA ARG A 612 -33.51 -16.76 5.72
C ARG A 612 -33.18 -15.38 6.33
N PRO A 613 -32.22 -15.22 7.29
CA PRO A 613 -31.89 -13.90 7.81
C PRO A 613 -31.37 -12.91 6.75
N LEU A 614 -30.83 -13.41 5.64
CA LEU A 614 -30.34 -12.61 4.52
C LEU A 614 -31.46 -12.31 3.52
N THR A 615 -32.31 -13.31 3.20
CA THR A 615 -33.44 -13.12 2.29
C THR A 615 -34.50 -12.18 2.86
N GLU A 616 -34.68 -12.12 4.19
CA GLU A 616 -35.55 -11.16 4.87
C GLU A 616 -35.14 -9.69 4.64
N ILE A 617 -33.89 -9.41 4.32
CA ILE A 617 -33.41 -8.05 3.97
C ILE A 617 -33.26 -7.85 2.46
N GLY A 618 -33.82 -8.75 1.63
CA GLY A 618 -33.72 -8.71 0.18
C GLY A 618 -32.35 -9.12 -0.38
N ALA A 619 -31.45 -9.69 0.43
CA ALA A 619 -30.15 -10.15 -0.06
C ALA A 619 -30.27 -11.51 -0.77
N GLN A 620 -29.47 -11.67 -1.81
CA GLN A 620 -29.32 -12.90 -2.58
C GLN A 620 -28.05 -13.64 -2.16
N VAL A 621 -28.14 -14.97 -2.07
CA VAL A 621 -26.98 -15.83 -1.76
C VAL A 621 -26.67 -16.71 -2.96
N PHE A 622 -25.44 -16.64 -3.46
CA PHE A 622 -24.95 -17.41 -4.57
C PHE A 622 -23.91 -18.44 -4.10
N GLY A 623 -23.96 -19.62 -4.72
CA GLY A 623 -23.12 -20.76 -4.34
C GLY A 623 -23.87 -21.79 -3.49
N PRO A 624 -23.19 -22.77 -2.87
CA PRO A 624 -21.72 -22.88 -2.77
C PRO A 624 -21.03 -23.26 -4.09
N ALA A 625 -19.86 -22.72 -4.28
CA ALA A 625 -18.98 -23.05 -5.39
C ALA A 625 -17.52 -23.20 -4.88
N PRO A 626 -16.68 -24.02 -5.55
CA PRO A 626 -15.24 -24.01 -5.25
C PRO A 626 -14.68 -22.59 -5.36
N ALA A 627 -13.74 -22.23 -4.49
CA ALA A 627 -12.99 -21.01 -4.70
C ALA A 627 -12.12 -21.13 -5.96
N PRO A 628 -11.74 -20.04 -6.65
CA PRO A 628 -10.89 -20.09 -7.86
C PRO A 628 -9.58 -20.86 -7.65
N ILE A 629 -9.01 -20.78 -6.44
CA ILE A 629 -7.98 -21.69 -5.98
C ILE A 629 -8.63 -22.53 -4.88
N ALA A 630 -9.11 -23.71 -5.27
CA ALA A 630 -9.94 -24.53 -4.42
C ALA A 630 -9.17 -25.20 -3.27
N ARG A 631 -7.83 -25.32 -3.36
CA ARG A 631 -6.97 -25.87 -2.31
C ARG A 631 -5.78 -24.94 -2.03
N VAL A 632 -5.58 -24.57 -0.76
CA VAL A 632 -4.46 -23.72 -0.30
C VAL A 632 -3.90 -24.25 1.01
N ARG A 633 -2.59 -24.48 1.08
CA ARG A 633 -1.89 -24.99 2.27
C ARG A 633 -2.58 -26.24 2.84
N GLY A 634 -2.90 -27.19 1.96
CA GLY A 634 -3.56 -28.45 2.32
C GLY A 634 -5.05 -28.35 2.69
N ARG A 635 -5.68 -27.17 2.58
CA ARG A 635 -7.09 -26.94 2.92
C ARG A 635 -7.93 -26.66 1.68
N PHE A 636 -9.06 -27.33 1.56
CA PHE A 636 -10.06 -27.05 0.52
C PHE A 636 -10.87 -25.81 0.86
N ARG A 637 -11.22 -25.04 -0.15
CA ARG A 637 -11.91 -23.75 -0.04
C ARG A 637 -13.18 -23.74 -0.88
N VAL A 638 -14.29 -23.42 -0.23
CA VAL A 638 -15.61 -23.23 -0.85
C VAL A 638 -16.06 -21.82 -0.57
N ARG A 639 -16.67 -21.16 -1.55
CA ARG A 639 -17.16 -19.79 -1.43
C ARG A 639 -18.68 -19.70 -1.51
N LEU A 640 -19.20 -18.72 -0.80
CA LEU A 640 -20.53 -18.16 -0.96
C LEU A 640 -20.39 -16.67 -1.24
N LEU A 641 -21.23 -16.13 -2.11
CA LEU A 641 -21.29 -14.71 -2.40
C LEU A 641 -22.68 -14.20 -2.02
N ILE A 642 -22.74 -13.16 -1.21
CA ILE A 642 -23.95 -12.48 -0.84
C ILE A 642 -23.99 -11.13 -1.56
N LYS A 643 -25.11 -10.85 -2.23
CA LYS A 643 -25.38 -9.59 -2.91
C LYS A 643 -26.60 -8.94 -2.27
N ALA A 644 -26.49 -7.67 -1.92
CA ALA A 644 -27.56 -6.92 -1.28
C ALA A 644 -27.63 -5.48 -1.81
N ASP A 645 -28.77 -4.83 -1.63
CA ASP A 645 -28.89 -3.41 -1.89
C ASP A 645 -27.96 -2.59 -0.99
N LYS A 646 -27.51 -1.44 -1.49
CA LYS A 646 -26.60 -0.54 -0.78
C LYS A 646 -27.14 -0.09 0.58
N THR A 647 -28.44 0.08 0.71
CA THR A 647 -29.12 0.54 1.91
C THR A 647 -29.37 -0.58 2.93
N SER A 648 -29.24 -1.84 2.52
CA SER A 648 -29.48 -3.00 3.38
C SER A 648 -28.47 -3.08 4.53
N ARG A 649 -28.99 -3.32 5.73
CA ARG A 649 -28.17 -3.54 6.94
C ARG A 649 -27.69 -4.99 7.00
N VAL A 650 -26.66 -5.31 6.22
CA VAL A 650 -26.18 -6.69 6.07
C VAL A 650 -25.51 -7.25 7.33
N GLN A 651 -24.84 -6.43 8.14
CA GLN A 651 -24.10 -6.90 9.31
C GLN A 651 -24.97 -7.58 10.39
N PRO A 652 -26.13 -7.03 10.80
CA PRO A 652 -27.02 -7.73 11.74
C PRO A 652 -27.55 -9.05 11.18
N ALA A 653 -27.89 -9.09 9.89
CA ALA A 653 -28.36 -10.31 9.23
C ALA A 653 -27.28 -11.38 9.17
N LEU A 654 -26.04 -10.99 8.79
CA LEU A 654 -24.87 -11.88 8.76
C LEU A 654 -24.55 -12.44 10.15
N ARG A 655 -24.65 -11.62 11.21
CA ARG A 655 -24.45 -12.11 12.58
C ARG A 655 -25.50 -13.16 12.99
N ARG A 656 -26.76 -12.97 12.59
CA ARG A 656 -27.80 -13.96 12.83
C ARG A 656 -27.57 -15.23 12.05
N TRP A 657 -27.17 -15.09 10.78
CA TRP A 657 -26.91 -16.21 9.87
C TRP A 657 -25.70 -17.04 10.30
N LEU A 658 -24.62 -16.39 10.74
CA LEU A 658 -23.37 -17.03 11.16
C LEU A 658 -23.32 -17.47 12.63
N LYS A 659 -24.48 -17.46 13.34
CA LYS A 659 -24.56 -17.95 14.73
C LYS A 659 -24.25 -19.45 14.86
N VAL A 660 -24.48 -20.23 13.82
CA VAL A 660 -24.13 -21.64 13.79
C VAL A 660 -22.60 -21.76 13.79
N LYS A 661 -22.07 -22.25 14.89
CA LYS A 661 -20.61 -22.44 15.01
C LYS A 661 -20.15 -23.52 14.05
N PRO A 662 -19.07 -23.28 13.30
CA PRO A 662 -18.47 -24.32 12.47
C PRO A 662 -17.93 -25.46 13.36
N LYS A 663 -17.95 -26.70 12.85
CA LYS A 663 -17.26 -27.83 13.48
C LYS A 663 -15.77 -27.53 13.69
N ALA A 664 -15.15 -28.19 14.67
CA ALA A 664 -13.71 -28.10 14.88
C ALA A 664 -12.97 -28.42 13.56
N GLY A 665 -11.96 -27.63 13.20
CA GLY A 665 -11.24 -27.79 11.92
C GLY A 665 -11.77 -26.94 10.76
N LEU A 666 -13.02 -26.51 10.76
CA LEU A 666 -13.56 -25.57 9.79
C LEU A 666 -13.16 -24.11 10.11
N ARG A 667 -12.82 -23.34 9.07
CA ARG A 667 -12.58 -21.90 9.19
C ARG A 667 -13.52 -21.17 8.25
N VAL A 668 -14.09 -20.08 8.73
CA VAL A 668 -14.98 -19.20 7.97
C VAL A 668 -14.38 -17.81 7.97
N ASN A 669 -14.03 -17.32 6.80
CA ASN A 669 -13.56 -15.95 6.60
C ASN A 669 -14.69 -15.16 5.91
N VAL A 670 -15.02 -14.00 6.48
CA VAL A 670 -16.01 -13.08 5.94
C VAL A 670 -15.31 -11.84 5.45
N ASP A 671 -15.50 -11.49 4.20
CA ASP A 671 -15.01 -10.27 3.60
C ASP A 671 -16.17 -9.37 3.17
N ILE A 672 -16.30 -8.23 3.83
CA ILE A 672 -17.29 -7.21 3.49
C ILE A 672 -16.69 -6.32 2.40
N ASP A 673 -17.45 -6.11 1.33
CA ASP A 673 -17.06 -5.36 0.15
C ASP A 673 -15.67 -5.81 -0.39
N PRO A 674 -15.57 -7.10 -0.83
CA PRO A 674 -14.31 -7.66 -1.33
C PRO A 674 -13.81 -6.90 -2.55
N GLN A 675 -12.49 -6.74 -2.64
CA GLN A 675 -11.84 -6.11 -3.80
C GLN A 675 -11.56 -7.11 -4.92
N SER A 676 -11.42 -8.37 -4.58
CA SER A 676 -11.25 -9.48 -5.53
C SER A 676 -12.08 -10.67 -5.05
N PHE A 677 -12.52 -11.47 -6.01
CA PHE A 677 -13.23 -12.73 -5.76
C PHE A 677 -12.35 -13.96 -6.03
N LEU A 678 -11.04 -13.74 -6.16
CA LEU A 678 -10.05 -14.79 -6.45
C LEU A 678 -9.59 -15.53 -5.19
#